data_dcd7880096a7dfed11f481cb410f6d48
#
_entry.id   dcd7880096a7dfed11f481cb410f6d48
#
_cell.length_a   1.000
_cell.length_b   1.000
_cell.length_c   1.000
_cell.angle_alpha   90.00
_cell.angle_beta   90.00
_cell.angle_gamma   90.00
#
_symmetry.space_group_name_H-M   'P 1'
#
loop_
_entity.id
_entity.type
_entity.pdbx_description
1 polymer ?
#
loop_
_entity_poly.entity_id
_entity_poly.type
_entity_poly.pdbx_seq_one_letter_code
_entity_poly.pdbx_strand_id
1 'polypeptide(L)'
;KEAFNIGEQILEQAYEDNFYELLPVEPINLRGENIDESSIVPGFDRAEEKAVKAIQKHSMNINGNQYNRQIDEAYLLLGKARYYDRRFFPALEAFNFLLKSGANQSIFVEGKIWREKTNIRLQNHQLAIQNLKPIAKSLNFRNKLYPLANATVAEAFINLKELDSATYYMKRAALAAPKRKLKARYLFITGQLFETLEQQDSAQWAYEEITDLKRKAARKFYINAKIKQTLLDTTTLVEDRIERIGRLMNNYENEAFEHVLNRSLGSLYLKENQDSLALVYFTRSLESPSIDSYTQIENYQDLADYYFSKGDYLKTGEYLEKLLPLFDDTSVAYKKLKRKKDNLSEVVAYEKTIQSTDSLLSLLSLSQKEQEQFFQNFIDEQQAIAEKTLENQSKKRQFLSQDKPQNAFYFYNPKVVLQGRQTYKANWGNRPNVDNWRQTASLQTILTNSTQDSELSSKKVTFLQQTPKSYVSALPKSVNAKDSIKSLNQNAYLQLGMIYKEKFADFPLARKRLNALLDLTPPEEIAVQALYHLYRMNETEFPERAAQNRAILLENYSDTPFAMLISDPENYDASGVITPEKLYANVLSLFEKQEFKKVLTEIEAIEVVTSGSQMEPKIALLKAHTQGRLYGVDAWKSALREVESNFSAVAE
;
A
#
# COMPACT_ATOMS: atom_id res chain seq x y z
N LYS A 1 -1.52 -40.02 2.81
CA LYS A 1 -1.17 -39.33 1.54
C LYS A 1 -2.35 -38.53 0.99
N GLU A 2 -3.56 -39.13 0.86
CA GLU A 2 -4.73 -38.42 0.32
C GLU A 2 -5.07 -37.15 1.11
N ALA A 3 -5.18 -37.23 2.43
CA ALA A 3 -5.44 -36.05 3.27
C ALA A 3 -4.37 -34.94 3.12
N PHE A 4 -3.12 -35.32 3.00
CA PHE A 4 -2.01 -34.43 2.75
C PHE A 4 -2.13 -33.73 1.38
N ASN A 5 -2.44 -34.50 0.33
CA ASN A 5 -2.63 -33.91 -1.02
C ASN A 5 -3.82 -32.96 -1.07
N ILE A 6 -4.89 -33.23 -0.30
CA ILE A 6 -6.01 -32.29 -0.15
C ILE A 6 -5.53 -31.00 0.51
N GLY A 7 -4.75 -31.08 1.59
CA GLY A 7 -4.16 -29.90 2.24
C GLY A 7 -3.27 -29.08 1.30
N GLU A 8 -2.41 -29.75 0.51
CA GLU A 8 -1.59 -29.04 -0.51
C GLU A 8 -2.46 -28.34 -1.56
N GLN A 9 -3.51 -28.97 -2.05
CA GLN A 9 -4.42 -28.36 -3.03
C GLN A 9 -5.15 -27.15 -2.45
N ILE A 10 -5.59 -27.23 -1.19
CA ILE A 10 -6.24 -26.12 -0.49
C ILE A 10 -5.29 -24.93 -0.37
N LEU A 11 -4.04 -25.17 0.08
CA LEU A 11 -3.03 -24.12 0.18
C LEU A 11 -2.74 -23.46 -1.19
N GLU A 12 -2.58 -24.29 -2.22
CA GLU A 12 -2.30 -23.81 -3.56
C GLU A 12 -3.44 -22.98 -4.15
N GLN A 13 -4.70 -23.31 -3.83
CA GLN A 13 -5.87 -22.56 -4.26
C GLN A 13 -6.08 -21.27 -3.46
N ALA A 14 -5.69 -21.25 -2.18
CA ALA A 14 -5.81 -20.08 -1.32
C ALA A 14 -4.69 -19.05 -1.54
N TYR A 15 -3.61 -19.45 -2.22
CA TYR A 15 -2.46 -18.57 -2.47
C TYR A 15 -2.62 -17.75 -3.75
N GLU A 16 -2.49 -16.44 -3.62
CA GLU A 16 -2.45 -15.49 -4.73
C GLU A 16 -1.02 -14.97 -4.94
N ASP A 17 -0.53 -15.03 -6.19
CA ASP A 17 0.83 -14.60 -6.54
C ASP A 17 0.90 -13.08 -6.69
N ASN A 18 1.82 -12.42 -5.98
CA ASN A 18 2.19 -11.03 -6.22
C ASN A 18 3.29 -10.97 -7.30
N PHE A 19 2.92 -10.71 -8.56
CA PHE A 19 3.86 -10.61 -9.68
C PHE A 19 4.68 -9.31 -9.71
N TYR A 20 4.39 -8.36 -8.83
CA TYR A 20 5.13 -7.10 -8.71
C TYR A 20 6.35 -7.22 -7.79
N GLU A 21 6.34 -8.20 -6.90
CA GLU A 21 7.46 -8.55 -6.02
C GLU A 21 8.12 -9.87 -6.44
N LEU A 22 9.31 -10.15 -5.88
CA LEU A 22 9.96 -11.44 -6.08
C LEU A 22 9.06 -12.55 -5.54
N LEU A 23 8.62 -13.44 -6.43
CA LEU A 23 7.75 -14.54 -6.04
C LEU A 23 8.46 -15.49 -5.05
N PRO A 24 7.76 -15.99 -4.03
CA PRO A 24 8.31 -17.02 -3.17
C PRO A 24 8.49 -18.31 -3.96
N VAL A 25 9.53 -19.05 -3.61
CA VAL A 25 9.85 -20.34 -4.25
C VAL A 25 8.70 -21.32 -4.10
N GLU A 26 8.06 -21.30 -2.94
CA GLU A 26 6.87 -22.08 -2.62
C GLU A 26 5.63 -21.18 -2.55
N PRO A 27 4.52 -21.54 -3.25
CA PRO A 27 3.30 -20.72 -3.28
C PRO A 27 2.50 -20.89 -1.98
N ILE A 28 3.05 -20.40 -0.88
CA ILE A 28 2.46 -20.53 0.45
C ILE A 28 2.71 -19.25 1.23
N ASN A 29 1.67 -18.72 1.85
CA ASN A 29 1.79 -17.61 2.75
C ASN A 29 2.16 -18.12 4.15
N LEU A 30 3.47 -18.26 4.40
CA LEU A 30 4.01 -18.68 5.70
C LEU A 30 4.42 -17.50 6.58
N ARG A 31 4.28 -16.28 6.09
CA ARG A 31 4.46 -15.04 6.85
C ARG A 31 3.13 -14.66 7.48
N GLY A 32 3.00 -14.80 8.78
CA GLY A 32 1.84 -14.36 9.54
C GLY A 32 2.13 -14.58 11.00
N GLU A 33 2.42 -13.51 11.73
CA GLU A 33 2.64 -13.52 13.18
C GLU A 33 1.32 -13.71 13.94
N ASN A 34 0.18 -13.48 13.29
CA ASN A 34 -1.15 -13.69 13.86
C ASN A 34 -1.82 -14.88 13.20
N ILE A 35 -1.55 -16.06 13.74
CA ILE A 35 -2.26 -17.29 13.38
C ILE A 35 -3.55 -17.28 14.21
N ASP A 36 -4.62 -16.75 13.66
CA ASP A 36 -5.95 -17.08 14.15
C ASP A 36 -6.17 -18.59 13.98
N GLU A 37 -6.73 -19.25 14.98
CA GLU A 37 -7.09 -20.69 14.91
C GLU A 37 -7.96 -21.01 13.67
N SER A 38 -8.58 -19.99 13.07
CA SER A 38 -9.33 -20.08 11.81
C SER A 38 -8.46 -20.27 10.56
N SER A 39 -7.13 -20.18 10.67
CA SER A 39 -6.18 -20.34 9.55
C SER A 39 -5.60 -21.76 9.42
N ILE A 40 -6.07 -22.72 10.21
CA ILE A 40 -5.68 -24.14 10.09
C ILE A 40 -6.17 -24.67 8.75
N VAL A 41 -5.24 -25.14 7.92
CA VAL A 41 -5.58 -25.70 6.61
C VAL A 41 -6.06 -27.14 6.82
N PRO A 42 -7.33 -27.44 6.51
CA PRO A 42 -7.86 -28.79 6.67
C PRO A 42 -7.06 -29.81 5.87
N GLY A 43 -6.71 -30.92 6.50
CA GLY A 43 -6.02 -32.03 5.85
C GLY A 43 -4.65 -32.34 6.42
N PHE A 44 -3.87 -31.35 6.89
CA PHE A 44 -2.54 -31.62 7.46
C PHE A 44 -2.64 -32.22 8.86
N ASP A 45 -3.53 -31.73 9.69
CA ASP A 45 -3.91 -32.35 10.99
C ASP A 45 -4.30 -33.83 10.85
N ARG A 46 -5.20 -34.12 9.90
CA ARG A 46 -5.62 -35.50 9.60
C ARG A 46 -4.48 -36.33 9.01
N ALA A 47 -3.61 -35.72 8.21
CA ALA A 47 -2.43 -36.42 7.66
C ALA A 47 -1.45 -36.78 8.78
N GLU A 48 -1.22 -35.87 9.73
CA GLU A 48 -0.41 -36.12 10.93
C GLU A 48 -1.00 -37.21 11.78
N GLU A 49 -2.31 -37.13 12.15
CA GLU A 49 -2.98 -38.14 12.95
C GLU A 49 -2.81 -39.55 12.35
N LYS A 50 -3.04 -39.69 11.05
CA LYS A 50 -2.88 -40.98 10.34
C LYS A 50 -1.43 -41.44 10.29
N ALA A 51 -0.45 -40.52 10.12
CA ALA A 51 0.97 -40.84 10.12
C ALA A 51 1.41 -41.32 11.51
N VAL A 52 1.00 -40.67 12.59
CA VAL A 52 1.26 -41.07 13.98
C VAL A 52 0.66 -42.44 14.29
N LYS A 53 -0.61 -42.65 13.91
CA LYS A 53 -1.25 -43.97 14.08
C LYS A 53 -0.52 -45.10 13.32
N ALA A 54 -0.05 -44.80 12.10
CA ALA A 54 0.73 -45.75 11.31
C ALA A 54 2.06 -46.10 12.00
N ILE A 55 2.77 -45.11 12.50
CA ILE A 55 4.02 -45.24 13.24
C ILE A 55 3.79 -46.12 14.50
N GLN A 56 2.78 -45.78 15.31
CA GLN A 56 2.48 -46.47 16.56
C GLN A 56 2.10 -47.93 16.35
N LYS A 57 1.27 -48.22 15.33
CA LYS A 57 0.73 -49.56 15.10
C LYS A 57 1.63 -50.50 14.30
N HIS A 58 2.48 -49.94 13.44
CA HIS A 58 3.22 -50.72 12.45
C HIS A 58 4.75 -50.58 12.57
N SER A 59 5.25 -49.86 13.58
CA SER A 59 6.68 -49.78 13.86
C SER A 59 7.20 -51.18 14.33
N MET A 60 8.26 -51.63 13.67
CA MET A 60 8.96 -52.85 13.98
C MET A 60 10.43 -52.54 14.33
N ASN A 61 10.62 -51.86 15.45
CA ASN A 61 11.96 -51.52 15.93
C ASN A 61 12.51 -52.68 16.80
N ILE A 62 13.48 -53.38 16.25
CA ILE A 62 14.13 -54.51 16.92
C ILE A 62 15.62 -54.21 17.02
N ASN A 63 16.15 -54.16 18.26
CA ASN A 63 17.53 -53.79 18.53
C ASN A 63 18.00 -52.50 17.87
N GLY A 64 17.13 -51.49 17.84
CA GLY A 64 17.46 -50.16 17.27
C GLY A 64 17.29 -50.06 15.73
N ASN A 65 16.97 -51.15 15.06
CA ASN A 65 16.74 -51.15 13.61
C ASN A 65 15.23 -51.23 13.27
N GLN A 66 14.77 -50.33 12.40
CA GLN A 66 13.41 -50.33 11.89
C GLN A 66 13.28 -51.29 10.70
N TYR A 67 12.51 -52.38 10.84
CA TYR A 67 12.33 -53.37 9.78
C TYR A 67 11.18 -53.03 8.83
N ASN A 68 10.21 -52.25 9.25
CA ASN A 68 9.13 -51.81 8.37
C ASN A 68 9.51 -50.52 7.61
N ARG A 69 9.86 -50.66 6.35
CA ARG A 69 10.27 -49.56 5.46
C ARG A 69 9.16 -48.52 5.23
N GLN A 70 7.90 -48.83 5.43
CA GLN A 70 6.79 -47.88 5.28
C GLN A 70 6.79 -46.81 6.40
N ILE A 71 7.47 -47.07 7.51
CA ILE A 71 7.62 -46.16 8.61
C ILE A 71 8.47 -44.93 8.20
N ASP A 72 9.45 -45.12 7.34
CA ASP A 72 10.26 -44.01 6.82
C ASP A 72 9.39 -43.04 6.02
N GLU A 73 8.48 -43.54 5.18
CA GLU A 73 7.50 -42.74 4.46
C GLU A 73 6.51 -42.05 5.43
N ALA A 74 6.15 -42.68 6.51
CA ALA A 74 5.25 -42.13 7.52
C ALA A 74 5.91 -40.96 8.28
N TYR A 75 7.20 -41.06 8.67
CA TYR A 75 7.95 -39.97 9.28
C TYR A 75 8.19 -38.83 8.32
N LEU A 76 8.49 -39.09 7.05
CA LEU A 76 8.60 -38.07 6.02
C LEU A 76 7.29 -37.32 5.86
N LEU A 77 6.16 -38.00 5.79
CA LEU A 77 4.83 -37.39 5.68
C LEU A 77 4.46 -36.61 6.94
N LEU A 78 4.79 -37.16 8.13
CA LEU A 78 4.60 -36.49 9.41
C LEU A 78 5.34 -35.14 9.46
N GLY A 79 6.64 -35.16 9.09
CA GLY A 79 7.45 -33.92 9.04
C GLY A 79 6.89 -32.90 8.05
N LYS A 80 6.46 -33.34 6.86
CA LYS A 80 5.83 -32.46 5.86
C LYS A 80 4.49 -31.88 6.36
N ALA A 81 3.64 -32.68 6.99
CA ALA A 81 2.37 -32.23 7.52
C ALA A 81 2.58 -31.15 8.60
N ARG A 82 3.50 -31.37 9.52
CA ARG A 82 3.88 -30.41 10.56
C ARG A 82 4.52 -29.14 9.99
N TYR A 83 5.30 -29.24 8.91
CA TYR A 83 5.87 -28.10 8.21
C TYR A 83 4.78 -27.19 7.63
N TYR A 84 3.82 -27.76 6.94
CA TYR A 84 2.72 -27.00 6.36
C TYR A 84 1.74 -26.46 7.42
N ASP A 85 1.66 -27.12 8.57
CA ASP A 85 0.93 -26.65 9.76
C ASP A 85 1.74 -25.62 10.58
N ARG A 86 2.86 -25.13 10.03
CA ARG A 86 3.78 -24.13 10.62
C ARG A 86 4.41 -24.55 11.95
N ARG A 87 4.34 -25.80 12.34
CA ARG A 87 4.98 -26.35 13.52
C ARG A 87 6.40 -26.85 13.17
N PHE A 88 7.32 -25.90 12.97
CA PHE A 88 8.65 -26.17 12.42
C PHE A 88 9.55 -26.99 13.34
N PHE A 89 9.53 -26.78 14.66
CA PHE A 89 10.32 -27.61 15.59
C PHE A 89 9.84 -29.07 15.61
N PRO A 90 8.54 -29.39 15.78
CA PRO A 90 8.04 -30.74 15.63
C PRO A 90 8.30 -31.38 14.26
N ALA A 91 8.35 -30.56 13.18
CA ALA A 91 8.73 -31.03 11.85
C ALA A 91 10.20 -31.47 11.80
N LEU A 92 11.12 -30.66 12.39
CA LEU A 92 12.54 -31.00 12.50
C LEU A 92 12.76 -32.29 13.27
N GLU A 93 12.03 -32.52 14.37
CA GLU A 93 12.11 -33.75 15.15
C GLU A 93 11.75 -34.97 14.29
N ALA A 94 10.67 -34.90 13.52
CA ALA A 94 10.25 -35.99 12.63
C ALA A 94 11.31 -36.25 11.54
N PHE A 95 11.88 -35.22 10.92
CA PHE A 95 12.93 -35.38 9.92
C PHE A 95 14.24 -35.90 10.53
N ASN A 96 14.64 -35.45 11.72
CA ASN A 96 15.83 -35.91 12.41
C ASN A 96 15.69 -37.39 12.80
N PHE A 97 14.51 -37.83 13.23
CA PHE A 97 14.24 -39.25 13.51
C PHE A 97 14.38 -40.06 12.23
N LEU A 98 13.74 -39.63 11.14
CA LEU A 98 13.86 -40.28 9.83
C LEU A 98 15.32 -40.49 9.40
N LEU A 99 16.15 -39.48 9.63
CA LEU A 99 17.56 -39.51 9.23
C LEU A 99 18.44 -40.41 10.12
N LYS A 100 17.98 -40.74 11.33
CA LYS A 100 18.63 -41.69 12.22
C LYS A 100 18.19 -43.15 11.98
N SER A 101 17.03 -43.39 11.38
CA SER A 101 16.43 -44.70 11.26
C SER A 101 17.02 -45.61 10.17
N GLY A 102 17.99 -45.11 9.38
CA GLY A 102 18.60 -45.87 8.27
C GLY A 102 17.69 -46.02 7.05
N ALA A 103 16.86 -45.00 6.78
CA ALA A 103 15.90 -44.97 5.70
C ALA A 103 16.48 -45.29 4.29
N ASN A 104 15.62 -45.71 3.38
CA ASN A 104 15.95 -45.88 1.97
C ASN A 104 16.61 -44.59 1.41
N GLN A 105 17.66 -44.75 0.58
CA GLN A 105 18.48 -43.68 0.05
C GLN A 105 17.65 -42.51 -0.54
N SER A 106 16.58 -42.79 -1.29
CA SER A 106 15.72 -41.75 -1.87
C SER A 106 14.94 -40.98 -0.81
N ILE A 107 14.34 -41.66 0.17
CA ILE A 107 13.58 -41.07 1.28
C ILE A 107 14.53 -40.30 2.20
N PHE A 108 15.72 -40.81 2.41
CA PHE A 108 16.76 -40.17 3.20
C PHE A 108 17.21 -38.83 2.61
N VAL A 109 17.45 -38.77 1.30
CA VAL A 109 17.80 -37.53 0.60
C VAL A 109 16.65 -36.54 0.62
N GLU A 110 15.43 -37.02 0.40
CA GLU A 110 14.25 -36.15 0.47
C GLU A 110 14.04 -35.62 1.89
N GLY A 111 14.20 -36.45 2.93
CA GLY A 111 14.16 -36.01 4.33
C GLY A 111 15.19 -34.97 4.69
N LYS A 112 16.43 -35.10 4.16
CA LYS A 112 17.47 -34.04 4.29
C LYS A 112 17.02 -32.72 3.69
N ILE A 113 16.49 -32.74 2.48
CA ILE A 113 16.03 -31.50 1.79
C ILE A 113 14.92 -30.84 2.61
N TRP A 114 13.94 -31.60 3.08
CA TRP A 114 12.83 -31.07 3.88
C TRP A 114 13.27 -30.56 5.25
N ARG A 115 14.25 -31.22 5.88
CA ARG A 115 14.85 -30.73 7.12
C ARG A 115 15.49 -29.35 6.91
N GLU A 116 16.27 -29.20 5.86
CA GLU A 116 16.92 -27.91 5.59
C GLU A 116 15.91 -26.84 5.12
N LYS A 117 14.86 -27.24 4.42
CA LYS A 117 13.74 -26.35 4.11
C LYS A 117 13.08 -25.82 5.39
N THR A 118 12.94 -26.69 6.40
CA THR A 118 12.44 -26.29 7.72
C THR A 118 13.45 -25.35 8.43
N ASN A 119 14.76 -25.61 8.33
CA ASN A 119 15.80 -24.74 8.86
C ASN A 119 15.74 -23.33 8.24
N ILE A 120 15.43 -23.21 6.94
CA ILE A 120 15.23 -21.93 6.28
C ILE A 120 14.07 -21.16 6.93
N ARG A 121 12.96 -21.82 7.25
CA ARG A 121 11.83 -21.18 7.96
C ARG A 121 12.21 -20.70 9.37
N LEU A 122 13.14 -21.40 10.02
CA LEU A 122 13.71 -21.01 11.32
C LEU A 122 14.88 -20.03 11.21
N GLN A 123 15.07 -19.38 10.07
CA GLN A 123 16.12 -18.39 9.78
C GLN A 123 17.55 -18.95 9.79
N ASN A 124 17.74 -20.27 9.81
CA ASN A 124 19.05 -20.93 9.77
C ASN A 124 19.58 -21.11 8.33
N HIS A 125 19.62 -20.00 7.57
CA HIS A 125 19.89 -20.05 6.12
C HIS A 125 21.28 -20.57 5.78
N GLN A 126 22.32 -20.15 6.50
CA GLN A 126 23.70 -20.59 6.24
C GLN A 126 23.89 -22.09 6.51
N LEU A 127 23.31 -22.59 7.61
CA LEU A 127 23.33 -24.02 7.92
C LEU A 127 22.64 -24.83 6.82
N ALA A 128 21.47 -24.35 6.37
CA ALA A 128 20.75 -25.01 5.27
C ALA A 128 21.58 -25.05 3.99
N ILE A 129 22.25 -23.97 3.62
CA ILE A 129 23.14 -23.92 2.45
C ILE A 129 24.30 -24.91 2.59
N GLN A 130 24.98 -24.94 3.74
CA GLN A 130 26.09 -25.87 3.98
C GLN A 130 25.67 -27.33 3.79
N ASN A 131 24.49 -27.69 4.29
CA ASN A 131 23.97 -29.05 4.20
C ASN A 131 23.39 -29.39 2.82
N LEU A 132 22.80 -28.43 2.11
CA LEU A 132 22.14 -28.64 0.81
C LEU A 132 23.09 -28.62 -0.39
N LYS A 133 24.13 -27.77 -0.39
CA LYS A 133 25.08 -27.67 -1.52
C LYS A 133 25.69 -29.04 -1.92
N PRO A 134 26.18 -29.88 -0.98
CA PRO A 134 26.67 -31.21 -1.32
C PRO A 134 25.58 -32.10 -1.95
N ILE A 135 24.34 -32.00 -1.44
CA ILE A 135 23.20 -32.77 -1.95
C ILE A 135 22.88 -32.34 -3.38
N ALA A 136 22.71 -31.02 -3.61
CA ALA A 136 22.42 -30.49 -4.93
C ALA A 136 23.50 -30.81 -5.96
N LYS A 137 24.78 -30.91 -5.52
CA LYS A 137 25.91 -31.30 -6.38
C LYS A 137 25.92 -32.81 -6.69
N SER A 138 25.53 -33.67 -5.73
CA SER A 138 25.54 -35.12 -5.88
C SER A 138 24.38 -35.65 -6.71
N LEU A 139 23.27 -34.92 -6.79
CA LEU A 139 22.11 -35.32 -7.56
C LEU A 139 22.31 -35.13 -9.06
N ASN A 140 21.94 -36.12 -9.84
CA ASN A 140 21.93 -36.01 -11.31
C ASN A 140 20.72 -35.15 -11.75
N PHE A 141 20.90 -34.41 -12.85
CA PHE A 141 19.86 -33.57 -13.46
C PHE A 141 18.52 -34.29 -13.70
N ARG A 142 18.55 -35.60 -14.01
CA ARG A 142 17.35 -36.42 -14.23
C ARG A 142 16.68 -36.89 -12.92
N ASN A 143 17.31 -36.69 -11.76
CA ASN A 143 16.75 -37.09 -10.48
C ASN A 143 15.55 -36.23 -10.14
N LYS A 144 14.46 -36.83 -9.67
CA LYS A 144 13.22 -36.15 -9.29
C LYS A 144 13.40 -35.11 -8.16
N LEU A 145 14.41 -35.32 -7.31
CA LEU A 145 14.72 -34.42 -6.17
C LEU A 145 15.67 -33.27 -6.58
N TYR A 146 16.28 -33.32 -7.75
CA TYR A 146 17.21 -32.30 -8.21
C TYR A 146 16.58 -30.89 -8.26
N PRO A 147 15.38 -30.70 -8.85
CA PRO A 147 14.74 -29.38 -8.87
C PRO A 147 14.42 -28.89 -7.44
N LEU A 148 13.92 -29.75 -6.57
CA LEU A 148 13.59 -29.40 -5.19
C LEU A 148 14.85 -28.99 -4.41
N ALA A 149 15.94 -29.74 -4.50
CA ALA A 149 17.18 -29.42 -3.82
C ALA A 149 17.74 -28.06 -4.27
N ASN A 150 17.82 -27.83 -5.59
CA ASN A 150 18.34 -26.57 -6.13
C ASN A 150 17.42 -25.36 -5.79
N ALA A 151 16.10 -25.56 -5.85
CA ALA A 151 15.14 -24.49 -5.48
C ALA A 151 15.26 -24.13 -4.00
N THR A 152 15.44 -25.13 -3.11
CA THR A 152 15.61 -24.87 -1.68
C THR A 152 16.94 -24.16 -1.38
N VAL A 153 18.02 -24.51 -2.09
CA VAL A 153 19.30 -23.76 -2.00
C VAL A 153 19.10 -22.30 -2.45
N ALA A 154 18.40 -22.10 -3.57
CA ALA A 154 18.11 -20.78 -4.09
C ALA A 154 17.29 -19.95 -3.11
N GLU A 155 16.28 -20.53 -2.44
CA GLU A 155 15.47 -19.89 -1.41
C GLU A 155 16.33 -19.38 -0.24
N ALA A 156 17.27 -20.20 0.22
CA ALA A 156 18.19 -19.80 1.29
C ALA A 156 19.09 -18.62 0.86
N PHE A 157 19.59 -18.61 -0.39
CA PHE A 157 20.37 -17.50 -0.91
C PHE A 157 19.52 -16.22 -1.13
N ILE A 158 18.28 -16.34 -1.57
CA ILE A 158 17.35 -15.20 -1.66
C ILE A 158 17.18 -14.53 -0.29
N ASN A 159 17.00 -15.34 0.76
CA ASN A 159 16.84 -14.82 2.13
C ASN A 159 18.10 -14.14 2.67
N LEU A 160 19.28 -14.59 2.23
CA LEU A 160 20.57 -13.94 2.53
C LEU A 160 20.91 -12.77 1.60
N LYS A 161 20.05 -12.48 0.60
CA LYS A 161 20.27 -11.45 -0.44
C LYS A 161 21.50 -11.71 -1.33
N GLU A 162 21.98 -12.95 -1.40
CA GLU A 162 23.03 -13.40 -2.31
C GLU A 162 22.42 -13.77 -3.67
N LEU A 163 22.02 -12.76 -4.45
CA LEU A 163 21.15 -12.91 -5.62
C LEU A 163 21.85 -13.68 -6.79
N ASP A 164 23.15 -13.53 -6.98
CA ASP A 164 23.89 -14.28 -8.02
C ASP A 164 23.84 -15.78 -7.78
N SER A 165 24.13 -16.19 -6.54
CA SER A 165 24.05 -17.60 -6.12
C SER A 165 22.60 -18.11 -6.22
N ALA A 166 21.63 -17.32 -5.78
CA ALA A 166 20.22 -17.65 -5.88
C ALA A 166 19.80 -17.91 -7.33
N THR A 167 20.19 -17.02 -8.23
CA THR A 167 19.88 -17.12 -9.67
C THR A 167 20.50 -18.37 -10.30
N TYR A 168 21.74 -18.67 -9.98
CA TYR A 168 22.41 -19.88 -10.46
C TYR A 168 21.64 -21.15 -10.08
N TYR A 169 21.28 -21.30 -8.82
CA TYR A 169 20.56 -22.50 -8.34
C TYR A 169 19.11 -22.51 -8.83
N MET A 170 18.43 -21.36 -8.90
CA MET A 170 17.04 -21.27 -9.38
C MET A 170 16.93 -21.64 -10.86
N LYS A 171 17.84 -21.16 -11.70
CA LYS A 171 17.93 -21.54 -13.12
C LYS A 171 18.07 -23.07 -13.29
N ARG A 172 18.92 -23.70 -12.49
CA ARG A 172 19.10 -25.17 -12.51
C ARG A 172 17.82 -25.90 -12.10
N ALA A 173 17.14 -25.40 -11.08
CA ALA A 173 15.85 -25.94 -10.64
C ALA A 173 14.78 -25.81 -11.74
N ALA A 174 14.71 -24.65 -12.40
CA ALA A 174 13.75 -24.37 -13.46
C ALA A 174 13.91 -25.28 -14.68
N LEU A 175 15.16 -25.44 -15.13
CA LEU A 175 15.46 -26.27 -16.31
C LEU A 175 15.16 -27.77 -16.07
N ALA A 176 15.33 -28.25 -14.84
CA ALA A 176 15.09 -29.66 -14.48
C ALA A 176 13.67 -29.93 -13.96
N ALA A 177 12.83 -28.93 -13.77
CA ALA A 177 11.49 -29.10 -13.21
C ALA A 177 10.57 -29.95 -14.12
N PRO A 178 10.05 -31.09 -13.65
CA PRO A 178 9.27 -32.01 -14.48
C PRO A 178 7.84 -31.52 -14.71
N LYS A 179 7.25 -30.84 -13.72
CA LYS A 179 5.88 -30.29 -13.78
C LYS A 179 5.91 -28.91 -14.45
N ARG A 180 5.15 -28.73 -15.53
CA ARG A 180 5.08 -27.47 -16.29
C ARG A 180 4.72 -26.25 -15.44
N LYS A 181 3.80 -26.44 -14.49
CA LYS A 181 3.38 -25.39 -13.56
C LYS A 181 4.56 -24.94 -12.67
N LEU A 182 5.31 -25.89 -12.13
CA LEU A 182 6.48 -25.61 -11.30
C LEU A 182 7.62 -25.00 -12.13
N LYS A 183 7.84 -25.50 -13.37
CA LYS A 183 8.81 -24.95 -14.31
C LYS A 183 8.52 -23.46 -14.57
N ALA A 184 7.26 -23.10 -14.85
CA ALA A 184 6.87 -21.72 -15.12
C ALA A 184 7.13 -20.81 -13.91
N ARG A 185 6.84 -21.25 -12.68
CA ARG A 185 7.15 -20.51 -11.45
C ARG A 185 8.65 -20.28 -11.29
N TYR A 186 9.44 -21.34 -11.39
CA TYR A 186 10.90 -21.22 -11.21
C TYR A 186 11.56 -20.37 -12.29
N LEU A 187 11.09 -20.44 -13.54
CA LEU A 187 11.54 -19.56 -14.62
C LEU A 187 11.17 -18.11 -14.34
N PHE A 188 9.96 -17.86 -13.83
CA PHE A 188 9.52 -16.50 -13.51
C PHE A 188 10.38 -15.88 -12.40
N ILE A 189 10.62 -16.64 -11.31
CA ILE A 189 11.55 -16.23 -10.24
C ILE A 189 12.95 -15.98 -10.80
N THR A 190 13.42 -16.85 -11.69
CA THR A 190 14.74 -16.68 -12.35
C THR A 190 14.78 -15.38 -13.15
N GLY A 191 13.71 -15.05 -13.90
CA GLY A 191 13.59 -13.79 -14.62
C GLY A 191 13.62 -12.57 -13.70
N GLN A 192 12.86 -12.61 -12.59
CA GLN A 192 12.85 -11.54 -11.59
C GLN A 192 14.21 -11.36 -10.90
N LEU A 193 14.93 -12.45 -10.62
CA LEU A 193 16.29 -12.38 -10.08
C LEU A 193 17.26 -11.74 -11.08
N PHE A 194 17.16 -12.08 -12.36
CA PHE A 194 17.96 -11.45 -13.41
C PHE A 194 17.61 -9.96 -13.57
N GLU A 195 16.33 -9.57 -13.48
CA GLU A 195 15.93 -8.15 -13.46
C GLU A 195 16.60 -7.40 -12.30
N THR A 196 16.60 -7.99 -11.11
CA THR A 196 17.23 -7.36 -9.93
C THR A 196 18.74 -7.24 -10.05
N LEU A 197 19.38 -8.15 -10.82
CA LEU A 197 20.80 -8.11 -11.16
C LEU A 197 21.09 -7.25 -12.41
N GLU A 198 20.09 -6.55 -12.96
CA GLU A 198 20.20 -5.73 -14.17
C GLU A 198 20.65 -6.50 -15.43
N GLN A 199 20.49 -7.82 -15.44
CA GLN A 199 20.83 -8.71 -16.55
C GLN A 199 19.63 -8.89 -17.49
N GLN A 200 19.31 -7.86 -18.27
CA GLN A 200 18.09 -7.78 -19.08
C GLN A 200 17.96 -8.93 -20.09
N ASP A 201 19.03 -9.28 -20.82
CA ASP A 201 18.98 -10.37 -21.81
C ASP A 201 18.67 -11.73 -21.16
N SER A 202 19.24 -11.97 -19.98
CA SER A 202 19.00 -13.20 -19.22
C SER A 202 17.58 -13.24 -18.64
N ALA A 203 17.04 -12.10 -18.22
CA ALA A 203 15.66 -11.98 -17.79
C ALA A 203 14.70 -12.24 -18.96
N GLN A 204 14.97 -11.62 -20.12
CA GLN A 204 14.22 -11.82 -21.35
C GLN A 204 14.17 -13.31 -21.74
N TRP A 205 15.33 -13.99 -21.74
CA TRP A 205 15.40 -15.44 -21.97
C TRP A 205 14.50 -16.23 -21.00
N ALA A 206 14.53 -15.92 -19.71
CA ALA A 206 13.75 -16.67 -18.72
C ALA A 206 12.22 -16.52 -18.96
N TYR A 207 11.77 -15.33 -19.32
CA TYR A 207 10.37 -15.08 -19.68
C TYR A 207 9.99 -15.69 -21.02
N GLU A 208 10.90 -15.76 -21.99
CA GLU A 208 10.69 -16.42 -23.27
C GLU A 208 10.46 -17.93 -23.09
N GLU A 209 11.26 -18.59 -22.27
CA GLU A 209 11.07 -20.00 -21.91
C GLU A 209 9.67 -20.27 -21.33
N ILE A 210 9.07 -19.30 -20.58
CA ILE A 210 7.70 -19.44 -20.09
C ILE A 210 6.69 -19.30 -21.22
N THR A 211 6.87 -18.33 -22.09
CA THR A 211 5.94 -18.08 -23.19
C THR A 211 5.96 -19.20 -24.23
N ASP A 212 7.09 -19.89 -24.40
CA ASP A 212 7.24 -21.07 -25.25
C ASP A 212 6.50 -22.31 -24.71
N LEU A 213 6.21 -22.33 -23.43
CA LEU A 213 5.32 -23.36 -22.87
C LEU A 213 3.88 -23.22 -23.37
N LYS A 214 3.49 -22.05 -23.91
CA LYS A 214 2.15 -21.74 -24.45
C LYS A 214 1.06 -22.12 -23.43
N ARG A 215 0.05 -22.88 -23.85
CA ARG A 215 -1.05 -23.38 -23.00
C ARG A 215 -0.64 -24.39 -21.90
N LYS A 216 0.61 -24.86 -21.92
CA LYS A 216 1.12 -25.80 -20.88
C LYS A 216 1.57 -25.05 -19.62
N ALA A 217 1.83 -23.75 -19.68
CA ALA A 217 2.00 -22.89 -18.51
C ALA A 217 0.63 -22.44 -17.97
N ALA A 218 0.54 -22.23 -16.65
CA ALA A 218 -0.64 -21.57 -16.10
C ALA A 218 -0.75 -20.15 -16.68
N ARG A 219 -1.97 -19.75 -17.09
CA ARG A 219 -2.20 -18.52 -17.85
C ARG A 219 -1.62 -17.27 -17.19
N LYS A 220 -1.70 -17.18 -15.85
CA LYS A 220 -1.12 -16.07 -15.08
C LYS A 220 0.39 -15.89 -15.32
N PHE A 221 1.18 -16.97 -15.39
CA PHE A 221 2.62 -16.88 -15.70
C PHE A 221 2.86 -16.49 -17.13
N TYR A 222 2.07 -17.01 -18.07
CA TYR A 222 2.18 -16.65 -19.48
C TYR A 222 1.93 -15.16 -19.73
N ILE A 223 0.85 -14.60 -19.17
CA ILE A 223 0.49 -13.20 -19.36
C ILE A 223 1.52 -12.28 -18.71
N ASN A 224 1.89 -12.54 -17.43
CA ASN A 224 2.88 -11.71 -16.75
C ASN A 224 4.27 -11.81 -17.42
N ALA A 225 4.67 -12.98 -17.94
CA ALA A 225 5.91 -13.12 -18.72
C ALA A 225 5.86 -12.31 -20.02
N LYS A 226 4.72 -12.31 -20.75
CA LYS A 226 4.55 -11.48 -21.96
C LYS A 226 4.62 -9.98 -21.64
N ILE A 227 4.03 -9.55 -20.55
CA ILE A 227 4.11 -8.17 -20.08
C ILE A 227 5.56 -7.81 -19.75
N LYS A 228 6.25 -8.64 -18.96
CA LYS A 228 7.65 -8.42 -18.59
C LYS A 228 8.56 -8.37 -19.82
N GLN A 229 8.41 -9.28 -20.77
CA GLN A 229 9.13 -9.23 -22.06
C GLN A 229 8.90 -7.91 -22.79
N THR A 230 7.65 -7.43 -22.85
CA THR A 230 7.32 -6.19 -23.55
C THR A 230 7.89 -4.95 -22.84
N LEU A 231 7.91 -4.96 -21.50
CA LEU A 231 8.44 -3.84 -20.71
C LEU A 231 9.96 -3.78 -20.70
N LEU A 232 10.64 -4.94 -20.76
CA LEU A 232 12.10 -5.04 -20.82
C LEU A 232 12.67 -4.77 -22.22
N ASP A 233 11.87 -4.94 -23.27
CA ASP A 233 12.30 -4.70 -24.64
C ASP A 233 12.43 -3.20 -24.91
N THR A 234 13.64 -2.67 -24.67
CA THR A 234 13.96 -1.26 -24.94
C THR A 234 14.41 -1.02 -26.39
N THR A 235 14.56 -2.07 -27.20
CA THR A 235 15.05 -2.00 -28.59
C THR A 235 13.94 -1.69 -29.58
N THR A 236 12.68 -2.03 -29.25
CA THR A 236 11.51 -1.76 -30.11
C THR A 236 10.84 -0.44 -29.76
N LEU A 237 10.18 0.15 -30.74
CA LEU A 237 9.39 1.39 -30.54
C LEU A 237 8.30 1.17 -29.49
N VAL A 238 7.94 2.25 -28.81
CA VAL A 238 6.93 2.19 -27.74
C VAL A 238 5.55 1.83 -28.31
N GLU A 239 5.25 2.32 -29.50
CA GLU A 239 4.02 2.02 -30.24
C GLU A 239 3.89 0.51 -30.49
N ASP A 240 4.97 -0.16 -30.89
CA ASP A 240 4.98 -1.61 -31.11
C ASP A 240 4.76 -2.37 -29.78
N ARG A 241 5.32 -1.86 -28.69
CA ARG A 241 5.12 -2.42 -27.33
C ARG A 241 3.67 -2.26 -26.87
N ILE A 242 3.07 -1.11 -27.11
CA ILE A 242 1.66 -0.84 -26.83
C ILE A 242 0.78 -1.77 -27.65
N GLU A 243 1.08 -1.93 -28.96
CA GLU A 243 0.32 -2.83 -29.84
C GLU A 243 0.42 -4.29 -29.40
N ARG A 244 1.59 -4.76 -28.92
CA ARG A 244 1.76 -6.12 -28.39
C ARG A 244 0.85 -6.37 -27.18
N ILE A 245 0.74 -5.41 -26.25
CA ILE A 245 -0.19 -5.53 -25.12
C ILE A 245 -1.65 -5.45 -25.61
N GLY A 246 -1.95 -4.57 -26.54
CA GLY A 246 -3.28 -4.47 -27.15
C GLY A 246 -3.75 -5.77 -27.81
N ARG A 247 -2.85 -6.49 -28.49
CA ARG A 247 -3.14 -7.83 -29.05
C ARG A 247 -3.46 -8.85 -27.95
N LEU A 248 -2.81 -8.75 -26.76
CA LEU A 248 -3.13 -9.61 -25.62
C LEU A 248 -4.52 -9.29 -25.07
N MET A 249 -4.91 -8.01 -25.02
CA MET A 249 -6.25 -7.59 -24.57
C MET A 249 -7.37 -8.07 -25.49
N ASN A 250 -7.12 -8.11 -26.79
CA ASN A 250 -8.13 -8.56 -27.78
C ASN A 250 -8.40 -10.07 -27.73
N ASN A 251 -7.64 -10.83 -26.93
CA ASN A 251 -7.86 -12.26 -26.77
C ASN A 251 -8.76 -12.53 -25.56
N TYR A 252 -9.95 -13.08 -25.80
CA TYR A 252 -10.94 -13.39 -24.76
C TYR A 252 -10.40 -14.30 -23.62
N GLU A 253 -9.43 -15.17 -23.91
CA GLU A 253 -8.77 -16.00 -22.88
C GLU A 253 -8.04 -15.16 -21.82
N ASN A 254 -7.82 -13.88 -22.09
CA ASN A 254 -7.10 -12.96 -21.20
C ASN A 254 -8.02 -11.99 -20.46
N GLU A 255 -9.34 -12.09 -20.60
CA GLU A 255 -10.30 -11.23 -19.89
C GLU A 255 -10.06 -11.20 -18.37
N ALA A 256 -9.69 -12.35 -17.78
CA ALA A 256 -9.33 -12.45 -16.37
C ALA A 256 -8.10 -11.62 -15.97
N PHE A 257 -7.29 -11.16 -16.92
CA PHE A 257 -6.05 -10.41 -16.72
C PHE A 257 -6.11 -9.00 -17.28
N GLU A 258 -7.31 -8.52 -17.62
CA GLU A 258 -7.52 -7.19 -18.19
C GLU A 258 -6.95 -6.09 -17.29
N HIS A 259 -7.08 -6.23 -15.96
CA HIS A 259 -6.55 -5.30 -14.98
C HIS A 259 -5.03 -5.14 -15.08
N VAL A 260 -4.27 -6.24 -15.20
CA VAL A 260 -2.81 -6.21 -15.32
C VAL A 260 -2.37 -5.64 -16.67
N LEU A 261 -3.10 -5.97 -17.76
CA LEU A 261 -2.82 -5.46 -19.10
C LEU A 261 -3.08 -3.95 -19.19
N ASN A 262 -4.19 -3.46 -18.65
CA ASN A 262 -4.49 -2.03 -18.58
C ASN A 262 -3.44 -1.29 -17.75
N ARG A 263 -3.05 -1.82 -16.56
CA ARG A 263 -1.97 -1.23 -15.76
C ARG A 263 -0.67 -1.12 -16.56
N SER A 264 -0.32 -2.17 -17.29
CA SER A 264 0.91 -2.19 -18.09
C SER A 264 0.92 -1.13 -19.19
N LEU A 265 -0.24 -0.91 -19.85
CA LEU A 265 -0.41 0.20 -20.80
C LEU A 265 -0.31 1.56 -20.10
N GLY A 266 -0.97 1.72 -18.94
CA GLY A 266 -0.87 2.94 -18.14
C GLY A 266 0.59 3.28 -17.79
N SER A 267 1.36 2.29 -17.38
CA SER A 267 2.80 2.47 -17.06
C SER A 267 3.64 2.83 -18.29
N LEU A 268 3.34 2.26 -19.48
CA LEU A 268 4.02 2.63 -20.72
C LEU A 268 3.71 4.07 -21.13
N TYR A 269 2.43 4.47 -21.13
CA TYR A 269 2.05 5.84 -21.45
C TYR A 269 2.61 6.86 -20.47
N LEU A 270 2.72 6.51 -19.19
CA LEU A 270 3.32 7.40 -18.19
C LEU A 270 4.82 7.64 -18.45
N LYS A 271 5.56 6.60 -18.87
CA LYS A 271 6.97 6.72 -19.27
C LYS A 271 7.17 7.62 -20.49
N GLU A 272 6.19 7.67 -21.39
CA GLU A 272 6.21 8.52 -22.58
C GLU A 272 5.63 9.93 -22.32
N ASN A 273 5.39 10.31 -21.06
CA ASN A 273 4.78 11.58 -20.66
C ASN A 273 3.39 11.82 -21.28
N GLN A 274 2.68 10.76 -21.65
CA GLN A 274 1.29 10.82 -22.13
C GLN A 274 0.33 10.64 -20.96
N ASP A 275 0.37 11.58 -20.02
CA ASP A 275 -0.32 11.53 -18.73
C ASP A 275 -1.82 11.22 -18.85
N SER A 276 -2.52 11.87 -19.80
CA SER A 276 -3.97 11.71 -19.97
C SER A 276 -4.35 10.26 -20.32
N LEU A 277 -3.59 9.63 -21.21
CA LEU A 277 -3.82 8.22 -21.58
C LEU A 277 -3.43 7.28 -20.45
N ALA A 278 -2.32 7.56 -19.77
CA ALA A 278 -1.89 6.78 -18.62
C ALA A 278 -2.99 6.70 -17.56
N LEU A 279 -3.58 7.85 -17.19
CA LEU A 279 -4.66 7.92 -16.20
C LEU A 279 -5.91 7.16 -16.64
N VAL A 280 -6.27 7.21 -17.93
CA VAL A 280 -7.40 6.43 -18.47
C VAL A 280 -7.18 4.94 -18.30
N TYR A 281 -5.96 4.45 -18.58
CA TYR A 281 -5.66 3.02 -18.47
C TYR A 281 -5.52 2.56 -17.02
N PHE A 282 -4.95 3.37 -16.12
CA PHE A 282 -4.98 3.07 -14.68
C PHE A 282 -6.42 3.01 -14.13
N THR A 283 -7.29 3.93 -14.55
CA THR A 283 -8.71 3.91 -14.17
C THR A 283 -9.40 2.65 -14.68
N ARG A 284 -9.20 2.27 -15.95
CA ARG A 284 -9.73 1.02 -16.50
C ARG A 284 -9.22 -0.21 -15.75
N SER A 285 -7.95 -0.20 -15.33
CA SER A 285 -7.39 -1.26 -14.51
C SER A 285 -8.12 -1.37 -13.17
N LEU A 286 -8.37 -0.24 -12.50
CA LEU A 286 -9.08 -0.18 -11.22
C LEU A 286 -10.58 -0.56 -11.33
N GLU A 287 -11.20 -0.27 -12.46
CA GLU A 287 -12.61 -0.59 -12.74
C GLU A 287 -12.81 -2.04 -13.21
N SER A 288 -11.74 -2.77 -13.52
CA SER A 288 -11.82 -4.14 -14.00
C SER A 288 -12.48 -5.07 -12.96
N PRO A 289 -13.50 -5.87 -13.33
CA PRO A 289 -14.15 -6.81 -12.41
C PRO A 289 -13.21 -7.88 -11.84
N SER A 290 -12.13 -8.17 -12.56
CA SER A 290 -11.14 -9.20 -12.21
C SER A 290 -9.95 -8.68 -11.41
N ILE A 291 -9.95 -7.41 -10.98
CA ILE A 291 -8.81 -6.81 -10.30
C ILE A 291 -8.47 -7.56 -9.01
N ASP A 292 -7.20 -7.92 -8.88
CA ASP A 292 -6.63 -8.47 -7.66
C ASP A 292 -6.15 -7.37 -6.70
N SER A 293 -5.95 -7.73 -5.44
CA SER A 293 -5.53 -6.78 -4.38
C SER A 293 -4.15 -6.17 -4.65
N TYR A 294 -3.22 -6.93 -5.23
CA TYR A 294 -1.87 -6.47 -5.53
C TYR A 294 -1.85 -5.43 -6.64
N THR A 295 -2.58 -5.69 -7.74
CA THR A 295 -2.72 -4.71 -8.83
C THR A 295 -3.43 -3.43 -8.35
N GLN A 296 -4.39 -3.56 -7.45
CA GLN A 296 -5.08 -2.42 -6.86
C GLN A 296 -4.13 -1.57 -6.00
N ILE A 297 -3.31 -2.19 -5.15
CA ILE A 297 -2.27 -1.54 -4.34
C ILE A 297 -1.31 -0.77 -5.24
N GLU A 298 -0.76 -1.44 -6.23
CA GLU A 298 0.21 -0.85 -7.15
C GLU A 298 -0.38 0.33 -7.95
N ASN A 299 -1.63 0.21 -8.42
CA ASN A 299 -2.30 1.31 -9.12
C ASN A 299 -2.50 2.52 -8.22
N TYR A 300 -2.96 2.32 -6.99
CA TYR A 300 -3.14 3.44 -6.05
C TYR A 300 -1.80 4.07 -5.66
N GLN A 301 -0.74 3.27 -5.52
CA GLN A 301 0.59 3.79 -5.22
C GLN A 301 1.14 4.63 -6.37
N ASP A 302 1.10 4.12 -7.61
CA ASP A 302 1.56 4.86 -8.79
C ASP A 302 0.78 6.17 -8.99
N LEU A 303 -0.55 6.12 -8.80
CA LEU A 303 -1.39 7.31 -8.91
C LEU A 303 -1.09 8.32 -7.78
N ALA A 304 -0.87 7.86 -6.54
CA ALA A 304 -0.48 8.73 -5.45
C ALA A 304 0.88 9.39 -5.72
N ASP A 305 1.86 8.64 -6.21
CA ASP A 305 3.19 9.16 -6.52
C ASP A 305 3.16 10.09 -7.74
N TYR A 306 2.35 9.78 -8.76
CA TYR A 306 2.12 10.65 -9.91
C TYR A 306 1.52 12.01 -9.49
N TYR A 307 0.42 12.00 -8.74
CA TYR A 307 -0.21 13.26 -8.31
C TYR A 307 0.68 14.04 -7.33
N PHE A 308 1.44 13.35 -6.49
CA PHE A 308 2.43 13.98 -5.63
C PHE A 308 3.50 14.71 -6.46
N SER A 309 4.03 14.07 -7.51
CA SER A 309 5.02 14.68 -8.40
C SER A 309 4.50 15.89 -9.20
N LYS A 310 3.17 15.94 -9.44
CA LYS A 310 2.50 17.06 -10.10
C LYS A 310 2.05 18.15 -9.12
N GLY A 311 2.30 18.00 -7.82
CA GLY A 311 1.86 18.94 -6.78
C GLY A 311 0.36 18.92 -6.50
N ASP A 312 -0.38 17.90 -6.98
CA ASP A 312 -1.80 17.70 -6.65
C ASP A 312 -1.91 16.88 -5.36
N TYR A 313 -1.67 17.54 -4.23
CA TYR A 313 -1.66 16.89 -2.93
C TYR A 313 -3.05 16.43 -2.47
N LEU A 314 -4.11 17.05 -2.98
CA LEU A 314 -5.49 16.63 -2.69
C LEU A 314 -5.74 15.22 -3.22
N LYS A 315 -5.47 15.00 -4.52
CA LYS A 315 -5.62 13.67 -5.12
C LYS A 315 -4.63 12.66 -4.53
N THR A 316 -3.41 13.11 -4.21
CA THR A 316 -2.44 12.28 -3.48
C THR A 316 -3.05 11.75 -2.19
N GLY A 317 -3.64 12.62 -1.37
CA GLY A 317 -4.31 12.24 -0.13
C GLY A 317 -5.47 11.25 -0.34
N GLU A 318 -6.29 11.46 -1.37
CA GLU A 318 -7.40 10.56 -1.72
C GLU A 318 -6.92 9.15 -2.09
N TYR A 319 -5.83 9.04 -2.87
CA TYR A 319 -5.27 7.73 -3.23
C TYR A 319 -4.58 7.06 -2.05
N LEU A 320 -3.91 7.81 -1.17
CA LEU A 320 -3.36 7.27 0.08
C LEU A 320 -4.48 6.77 1.03
N GLU A 321 -5.62 7.46 1.08
CA GLU A 321 -6.80 7.00 1.85
C GLU A 321 -7.38 5.69 1.32
N LYS A 322 -7.38 5.49 0.00
CA LYS A 322 -7.82 4.25 -0.64
C LYS A 322 -6.80 3.12 -0.50
N LEU A 323 -5.51 3.47 -0.42
CA LEU A 323 -4.39 2.54 -0.34
C LEU A 323 -4.22 1.94 1.06
N LEU A 324 -4.32 2.76 2.13
CA LEU A 324 -4.07 2.34 3.51
C LEU A 324 -4.88 1.11 3.96
N PRO A 325 -6.21 1.00 3.70
CA PRO A 325 -7.00 -0.15 4.15
C PRO A 325 -6.61 -1.48 3.49
N LEU A 326 -5.79 -1.46 2.44
CA LEU A 326 -5.33 -2.66 1.74
C LEU A 326 -4.10 -3.29 2.40
N PHE A 327 -3.48 -2.61 3.37
CA PHE A 327 -2.34 -3.11 4.13
C PHE A 327 -2.75 -3.51 5.55
N ASP A 328 -2.01 -4.46 6.11
CA ASP A 328 -2.07 -4.79 7.53
C ASP A 328 -1.52 -3.60 8.34
N ASP A 329 -2.25 -3.15 9.36
CA ASP A 329 -1.93 -2.00 10.21
C ASP A 329 -0.62 -2.17 11.01
N THR A 330 -0.20 -3.41 11.25
CA THR A 330 1.07 -3.74 11.92
C THR A 330 2.27 -3.66 10.97
N SER A 331 2.05 -3.69 9.65
CA SER A 331 3.11 -3.75 8.65
C SER A 331 3.94 -2.47 8.58
N VAL A 332 5.22 -2.63 8.21
CA VAL A 332 6.14 -1.50 8.00
C VAL A 332 5.66 -0.61 6.84
N ALA A 333 5.08 -1.23 5.80
CA ALA A 333 4.55 -0.51 4.65
C ALA A 333 3.37 0.40 5.06
N TYR A 334 2.42 -0.12 5.86
CA TYR A 334 1.32 0.68 6.41
C TYR A 334 1.83 1.88 7.21
N LYS A 335 2.77 1.65 8.13
CA LYS A 335 3.33 2.72 8.97
C LYS A 335 4.00 3.81 8.14
N LYS A 336 4.74 3.42 7.08
CA LYS A 336 5.37 4.37 6.14
C LYS A 336 4.33 5.20 5.37
N LEU A 337 3.31 4.54 4.82
CA LEU A 337 2.23 5.21 4.08
C LEU A 337 1.39 6.11 4.99
N LYS A 338 1.12 5.67 6.21
CA LYS A 338 0.40 6.47 7.21
C LYS A 338 1.15 7.75 7.54
N ARG A 339 2.47 7.66 7.77
CA ARG A 339 3.31 8.87 7.99
C ARG A 339 3.24 9.82 6.78
N LYS A 340 3.35 9.28 5.54
CA LYS A 340 3.22 10.11 4.33
C LYS A 340 1.86 10.82 4.27
N LYS A 341 0.77 10.11 4.60
CA LYS A 341 -0.58 10.67 4.67
C LYS A 341 -0.70 11.73 5.77
N ASP A 342 -0.20 11.44 6.98
CA ASP A 342 -0.29 12.34 8.13
C ASP A 342 0.47 13.64 7.87
N ASN A 343 1.64 13.58 7.24
CA ASN A 343 2.40 14.76 6.82
C ASN A 343 1.69 15.62 5.76
N LEU A 344 0.83 15.01 4.94
CA LEU A 344 0.02 15.72 3.94
C LEU A 344 -1.34 16.17 4.48
N SER A 345 -1.72 15.74 5.68
CA SER A 345 -3.09 15.93 6.20
C SER A 345 -3.50 17.40 6.27
N GLU A 346 -2.61 18.28 6.68
CA GLU A 346 -2.84 19.71 6.79
C GLU A 346 -3.06 20.35 5.42
N VAL A 347 -2.20 20.04 4.45
CA VAL A 347 -2.34 20.52 3.06
C VAL A 347 -3.64 20.03 2.45
N VAL A 348 -3.94 18.74 2.61
CA VAL A 348 -5.18 18.15 2.10
C VAL A 348 -6.41 18.77 2.74
N ALA A 349 -6.35 19.12 4.05
CA ALA A 349 -7.45 19.79 4.75
C ALA A 349 -7.71 21.18 4.16
N TYR A 350 -6.66 22.00 3.96
CA TYR A 350 -6.80 23.33 3.35
C TYR A 350 -7.22 23.27 1.88
N GLU A 351 -6.69 22.33 1.09
CA GLU A 351 -7.11 22.13 -0.31
C GLU A 351 -8.59 21.70 -0.41
N LYS A 352 -9.06 20.81 0.46
CA LYS A 352 -10.47 20.43 0.56
C LYS A 352 -11.35 21.63 0.97
N THR A 353 -10.87 22.43 1.91
CA THR A 353 -11.57 23.64 2.35
C THR A 353 -11.72 24.63 1.18
N ILE A 354 -10.64 24.90 0.45
CA ILE A 354 -10.66 25.78 -0.73
C ILE A 354 -11.64 25.23 -1.76
N GLN A 355 -11.51 23.97 -2.15
CA GLN A 355 -12.37 23.36 -3.17
C GLN A 355 -13.86 23.42 -2.78
N SER A 356 -14.18 23.11 -1.52
CA SER A 356 -15.56 23.14 -1.03
C SER A 356 -16.11 24.55 -0.94
N THR A 357 -15.31 25.51 -0.46
CA THR A 357 -15.74 26.92 -0.32
C THR A 357 -15.81 27.64 -1.67
N ASP A 358 -14.86 27.39 -2.60
CA ASP A 358 -14.91 27.92 -3.96
C ASP A 358 -16.15 27.42 -4.70
N SER A 359 -16.43 26.08 -4.63
CA SER A 359 -17.63 25.49 -5.22
C SER A 359 -18.92 26.08 -4.61
N LEU A 360 -18.93 26.31 -3.29
CA LEU A 360 -20.08 26.88 -2.61
C LEU A 360 -20.27 28.35 -2.97
N LEU A 361 -19.21 29.16 -3.00
CA LEU A 361 -19.26 30.57 -3.40
C LEU A 361 -19.69 30.72 -4.86
N SER A 362 -19.20 29.87 -5.76
CA SER A 362 -19.63 29.87 -7.17
C SER A 362 -21.10 29.53 -7.30
N LEU A 363 -21.61 28.52 -6.56
CA LEU A 363 -23.04 28.17 -6.55
C LEU A 363 -23.91 29.30 -6.00
N LEU A 364 -23.45 30.01 -4.95
CA LEU A 364 -24.17 31.14 -4.38
C LEU A 364 -24.21 32.37 -5.27
N SER A 365 -23.36 32.46 -6.30
CA SER A 365 -23.39 33.49 -7.33
C SER A 365 -24.37 33.22 -8.47
N LEU A 366 -24.81 31.95 -8.64
CA LEU A 366 -25.74 31.54 -9.69
C LEU A 366 -27.17 31.90 -9.37
N SER A 367 -28.01 32.07 -10.42
CA SER A 367 -29.46 32.23 -10.27
C SER A 367 -30.12 30.93 -9.74
N GLN A 368 -31.29 31.06 -9.13
CA GLN A 368 -32.00 29.90 -8.58
C GLN A 368 -32.24 28.79 -9.62
N LYS A 369 -32.54 29.15 -10.87
CA LYS A 369 -32.73 28.18 -11.96
C LYS A 369 -31.43 27.42 -12.26
N GLU A 370 -30.32 28.10 -12.32
CA GLU A 370 -29.00 27.49 -12.60
C GLU A 370 -28.58 26.59 -11.43
N GLN A 371 -28.86 27.00 -10.18
CA GLN A 371 -28.62 26.15 -9.02
C GLN A 371 -29.44 24.86 -9.07
N GLU A 372 -30.74 24.93 -9.42
CA GLU A 372 -31.60 23.74 -9.57
C GLU A 372 -31.08 22.84 -10.70
N GLN A 373 -30.62 23.40 -11.80
CA GLN A 373 -30.05 22.63 -12.92
C GLN A 373 -28.73 21.97 -12.55
N PHE A 374 -27.87 22.66 -11.83
CA PHE A 374 -26.61 22.10 -11.31
C PHE A 374 -26.88 20.88 -10.41
N PHE A 375 -27.80 20.98 -9.47
CA PHE A 375 -28.13 19.86 -8.58
C PHE A 375 -28.86 18.74 -9.29
N GLN A 376 -29.64 19.03 -10.36
CA GLN A 376 -30.20 17.97 -11.20
C GLN A 376 -29.10 17.18 -11.89
N ASN A 377 -28.15 17.85 -12.54
CA ASN A 377 -27.02 17.20 -13.19
C ASN A 377 -26.17 16.38 -12.19
N PHE A 378 -25.96 16.91 -10.99
CA PHE A 378 -25.27 16.19 -9.91
C PHE A 378 -26.00 14.91 -9.49
N ILE A 379 -27.32 14.96 -9.34
CA ILE A 379 -28.13 13.79 -9.00
C ILE A 379 -28.05 12.74 -10.13
N ASP A 380 -28.16 13.17 -11.38
CA ASP A 380 -28.09 12.29 -12.56
C ASP A 380 -26.71 11.61 -12.66
N GLU A 381 -25.63 12.36 -12.38
CA GLU A 381 -24.27 11.81 -12.35
C GLU A 381 -24.08 10.78 -11.23
N GLN A 382 -24.58 11.09 -10.02
CA GLN A 382 -24.52 10.15 -8.88
C GLN A 382 -25.33 8.87 -9.15
N GLN A 383 -26.46 8.97 -9.82
CA GLN A 383 -27.25 7.82 -10.24
C GLN A 383 -26.49 6.96 -11.27
N ALA A 384 -25.86 7.58 -12.26
CA ALA A 384 -25.05 6.87 -13.26
C ALA A 384 -23.84 6.16 -12.63
N ILE A 385 -23.19 6.79 -11.65
CA ILE A 385 -22.07 6.17 -10.87
C ILE A 385 -22.59 4.98 -10.04
N ALA A 386 -23.76 5.12 -9.41
CA ALA A 386 -24.36 4.05 -8.63
C ALA A 386 -24.76 2.85 -9.52
N GLU A 387 -25.32 3.10 -10.70
CA GLU A 387 -25.66 2.06 -11.69
C GLU A 387 -24.42 1.32 -12.19
N LYS A 388 -23.36 2.05 -12.58
CA LYS A 388 -22.07 1.46 -12.96
C LYS A 388 -21.47 0.61 -11.85
N THR A 389 -21.56 1.07 -10.62
CA THR A 389 -21.04 0.33 -9.44
C THR A 389 -21.80 -0.97 -9.24
N LEU A 390 -23.13 -0.96 -9.37
CA LEU A 390 -23.97 -2.16 -9.31
C LEU A 390 -23.67 -3.12 -10.47
N GLU A 391 -23.50 -2.60 -11.68
CA GLU A 391 -23.15 -3.40 -12.86
C GLU A 391 -21.77 -4.09 -12.68
N ASN A 392 -20.76 -3.35 -12.22
CA ASN A 392 -19.44 -3.90 -11.94
C ASN A 392 -19.48 -4.94 -10.82
N GLN A 393 -20.27 -4.72 -9.76
CA GLN A 393 -20.48 -5.72 -8.71
C GLN A 393 -21.17 -6.98 -9.24
N SER A 394 -22.14 -6.85 -10.13
CA SER A 394 -22.82 -7.98 -10.76
C SER A 394 -21.87 -8.77 -11.67
N LYS A 395 -21.08 -8.08 -12.50
CA LYS A 395 -20.02 -8.69 -13.34
C LYS A 395 -18.97 -9.40 -12.49
N LYS A 396 -18.52 -8.78 -11.39
CA LYS A 396 -17.58 -9.40 -10.44
C LYS A 396 -18.16 -10.67 -9.82
N ARG A 397 -19.44 -10.67 -9.43
CA ARG A 397 -20.14 -11.87 -8.92
C ARG A 397 -20.23 -12.97 -9.99
N GLN A 398 -20.58 -12.61 -11.22
CA GLN A 398 -20.66 -13.55 -12.34
C GLN A 398 -19.30 -14.12 -12.71
N PHE A 399 -18.24 -13.28 -12.72
CA PHE A 399 -16.87 -13.69 -12.99
C PHE A 399 -16.36 -14.70 -11.93
N LEU A 400 -16.59 -14.42 -10.65
CA LEU A 400 -16.25 -15.33 -9.55
C LEU A 400 -17.07 -16.65 -9.57
N SER A 401 -18.23 -16.67 -10.23
CA SER A 401 -19.06 -17.86 -10.36
C SER A 401 -18.66 -18.77 -11.53
N GLN A 402 -17.93 -18.26 -12.53
CA GLN A 402 -17.48 -19.05 -13.69
C GLN A 402 -16.30 -19.99 -13.40
N ASP A 403 -15.56 -19.75 -12.32
CA ASP A 403 -14.42 -20.58 -11.89
C ASP A 403 -14.85 -21.86 -11.13
N LYS A 404 -16.05 -22.38 -11.37
CA LYS A 404 -16.50 -23.62 -10.75
C LYS A 404 -15.90 -24.83 -11.48
N PRO A 405 -15.09 -25.67 -10.80
CA PRO A 405 -14.86 -27.02 -11.30
C PRO A 405 -16.19 -27.75 -11.29
N GLN A 406 -16.65 -28.20 -12.44
CA GLN A 406 -17.97 -28.80 -12.68
C GLN A 406 -18.31 -30.06 -11.85
N ASN A 407 -17.36 -30.59 -11.03
CA ASN A 407 -17.51 -31.89 -10.34
C ASN A 407 -17.08 -31.90 -8.87
N ALA A 408 -16.89 -30.77 -8.18
CA ALA A 408 -16.56 -30.77 -6.77
C ALA A 408 -17.77 -30.36 -5.91
N PHE A 409 -18.10 -31.21 -4.92
CA PHE A 409 -19.14 -30.90 -3.94
C PHE A 409 -18.80 -29.59 -3.21
N TYR A 410 -19.78 -28.70 -3.07
CA TYR A 410 -19.66 -27.33 -2.55
C TYR A 410 -18.72 -27.17 -1.35
N PHE A 411 -18.84 -28.04 -0.34
CA PHE A 411 -18.02 -27.99 0.89
C PHE A 411 -16.55 -28.38 0.71
N TYR A 412 -16.18 -28.97 -0.42
CA TYR A 412 -14.80 -29.35 -0.72
C TYR A 412 -14.06 -28.27 -1.55
N ASN A 413 -14.75 -27.17 -1.89
CA ASN A 413 -14.14 -26.04 -2.57
C ASN A 413 -13.92 -24.90 -1.57
N PRO A 414 -12.69 -24.71 -1.05
CA PRO A 414 -12.40 -23.70 -0.01
C PRO A 414 -12.69 -22.28 -0.48
N LYS A 415 -12.49 -21.98 -1.77
CA LYS A 415 -12.78 -20.67 -2.37
C LYS A 415 -14.28 -20.36 -2.29
N VAL A 416 -15.12 -21.36 -2.59
CA VAL A 416 -16.59 -21.24 -2.51
C VAL A 416 -17.06 -21.16 -1.05
N VAL A 417 -16.43 -21.90 -0.14
CA VAL A 417 -16.72 -21.83 1.30
C VAL A 417 -16.33 -20.47 1.88
N LEU A 418 -15.15 -19.95 1.50
CA LEU A 418 -14.68 -18.63 1.95
C LEU A 418 -15.59 -17.52 1.41
N GLN A 419 -15.95 -17.59 0.13
CA GLN A 419 -16.90 -16.69 -0.51
C GLN A 419 -18.30 -16.79 0.11
N GLY A 420 -18.75 -18.02 0.41
CA GLY A 420 -19.99 -18.27 1.13
C GLY A 420 -19.99 -17.65 2.53
N ARG A 421 -18.86 -17.70 3.25
CA ARG A 421 -18.66 -17.01 4.54
C ARG A 421 -18.73 -15.49 4.40
N GLN A 422 -18.08 -14.93 3.40
CA GLN A 422 -18.12 -13.48 3.14
C GLN A 422 -19.52 -13.02 2.76
N THR A 423 -20.19 -13.76 1.88
CA THR A 423 -21.59 -13.47 1.49
C THR A 423 -22.53 -13.63 2.68
N TYR A 424 -22.30 -14.63 3.54
CA TYR A 424 -23.05 -14.80 4.78
C TYR A 424 -22.85 -13.61 5.73
N LYS A 425 -21.59 -13.21 5.97
CA LYS A 425 -21.28 -12.04 6.79
C LYS A 425 -21.87 -10.73 6.22
N ALA A 426 -21.83 -10.56 4.92
CA ALA A 426 -22.37 -9.36 4.26
C ALA A 426 -23.92 -9.29 4.36
N ASN A 427 -24.59 -10.42 4.26
CA ASN A 427 -26.07 -10.47 4.28
C ASN A 427 -26.66 -10.62 5.70
N TRP A 428 -25.94 -11.28 6.60
CA TRP A 428 -26.46 -11.72 7.90
C TRP A 428 -25.63 -11.25 9.10
N GLY A 429 -24.46 -10.58 8.86
CA GLY A 429 -23.54 -10.14 9.92
C GLY A 429 -22.86 -11.30 10.66
N ASN A 430 -22.27 -11.00 11.82
CA ASN A 430 -21.63 -11.98 12.70
C ASN A 430 -22.66 -12.73 13.56
N ARG A 431 -23.52 -13.50 12.95
CA ARG A 431 -24.49 -14.29 13.72
C ARG A 431 -23.84 -15.55 14.30
N PRO A 432 -24.05 -15.89 15.58
CA PRO A 432 -23.54 -17.10 16.17
C PRO A 432 -24.21 -18.33 15.56
N ASN A 433 -23.48 -19.45 15.50
CA ASN A 433 -24.01 -20.74 15.04
C ASN A 433 -24.84 -21.39 16.15
N VAL A 434 -26.09 -20.93 16.28
CA VAL A 434 -27.08 -21.43 17.24
C VAL A 434 -28.37 -21.78 16.52
N ASP A 435 -29.19 -22.65 17.12
CA ASP A 435 -30.49 -22.99 16.58
C ASP A 435 -31.36 -21.74 16.42
N ASN A 436 -32.15 -21.70 15.35
CA ASN A 436 -33.02 -20.57 15.01
C ASN A 436 -32.32 -19.23 14.70
N TRP A 437 -31.04 -19.26 14.26
CA TRP A 437 -30.24 -18.08 13.91
C TRP A 437 -30.88 -17.14 12.86
N ARG A 438 -31.90 -17.60 12.14
CA ARG A 438 -32.66 -16.79 11.15
C ARG A 438 -33.76 -15.93 11.79
N GLN A 439 -34.16 -16.21 13.03
CA GLN A 439 -35.26 -15.49 13.68
C GLN A 439 -34.77 -14.17 14.29
N THR A 440 -35.47 -13.10 13.97
CA THR A 440 -35.13 -11.71 14.37
C THR A 440 -35.24 -11.44 15.86
N ALA A 441 -36.02 -12.23 16.61
CA ALA A 441 -36.21 -12.04 18.04
C ALA A 441 -34.96 -12.27 18.90
N SER A 442 -34.03 -13.14 18.43
CA SER A 442 -32.73 -13.34 19.09
C SER A 442 -31.70 -12.26 18.74
N LEU A 443 -31.98 -11.37 17.75
CA LEU A 443 -31.12 -10.30 17.31
C LEU A 443 -31.25 -9.00 18.13
N GLN A 444 -32.37 -8.77 18.77
CA GLN A 444 -32.60 -7.51 19.55
C GLN A 444 -31.65 -7.37 20.74
N THR A 445 -31.12 -8.48 21.26
CA THR A 445 -30.15 -8.47 22.38
C THR A 445 -28.72 -8.20 21.92
N ILE A 446 -28.40 -8.40 20.63
CA ILE A 446 -27.05 -8.23 20.08
C ILE A 446 -26.90 -6.87 19.38
N LEU A 447 -28.00 -6.30 18.86
CA LEU A 447 -28.01 -5.01 18.15
C LEU A 447 -27.82 -3.78 19.05
N THR A 448 -27.91 -3.92 20.38
CA THR A 448 -27.62 -2.83 21.30
C THR A 448 -26.13 -2.55 21.48
N ASN A 449 -25.23 -3.39 20.96
CA ASN A 449 -23.78 -3.22 21.11
C ASN A 449 -23.01 -2.93 19.80
N SER A 450 -23.67 -2.76 18.64
CA SER A 450 -22.99 -2.50 17.36
C SER A 450 -23.63 -1.36 16.56
N THR A 451 -23.78 -0.20 17.17
CA THR A 451 -24.38 0.99 16.54
C THR A 451 -23.42 1.85 15.71
N GLN A 452 -22.21 1.39 15.37
CA GLN A 452 -21.27 2.21 14.61
C GLN A 452 -21.20 1.95 13.09
N ASP A 453 -21.64 0.78 12.59
CA ASP A 453 -21.52 0.46 11.14
C ASP A 453 -22.81 0.67 10.32
N SER A 454 -23.95 0.94 10.96
CA SER A 454 -25.24 1.14 10.26
C SER A 454 -25.48 2.57 9.77
N GLU A 455 -24.72 3.56 10.24
CA GLU A 455 -24.88 4.95 9.82
C GLU A 455 -24.38 5.26 8.40
N LEU A 456 -23.40 4.51 7.90
CA LEU A 456 -22.87 4.75 6.55
C LEU A 456 -23.79 4.21 5.44
N SER A 457 -24.51 3.13 5.68
CA SER A 457 -25.43 2.53 4.69
C SER A 457 -26.77 3.28 4.62
N SER A 458 -27.27 3.80 5.74
CA SER A 458 -28.52 4.57 5.77
C SER A 458 -28.33 5.98 5.17
N LYS A 459 -27.16 6.61 5.35
CA LYS A 459 -26.85 7.91 4.70
C LYS A 459 -26.80 7.80 3.16
N LYS A 460 -26.30 6.69 2.60
CA LYS A 460 -26.23 6.50 1.14
C LYS A 460 -27.60 6.33 0.48
N VAL A 461 -28.57 5.70 1.14
CA VAL A 461 -29.92 5.50 0.61
C VAL A 461 -30.77 6.77 0.69
N THR A 462 -30.53 7.61 1.69
CA THR A 462 -31.25 8.88 1.88
C THR A 462 -30.85 9.95 0.86
N PHE A 463 -29.62 9.89 0.31
CA PHE A 463 -29.13 10.84 -0.69
C PHE A 463 -29.87 10.70 -2.04
N LEU A 464 -30.28 9.49 -2.42
CA LEU A 464 -30.96 9.22 -3.71
C LEU A 464 -32.44 9.66 -3.75
N GLN A 465 -33.00 10.13 -2.62
CA GLN A 465 -34.39 10.59 -2.52
C GLN A 465 -34.56 12.12 -2.45
N GLN A 466 -33.45 12.89 -2.50
CA GLN A 466 -33.51 14.34 -2.42
C GLN A 466 -33.78 14.98 -3.79
N THR A 467 -34.67 15.94 -3.80
CA THR A 467 -34.98 16.73 -5.01
C THR A 467 -34.00 17.90 -5.15
N PRO A 468 -33.72 18.43 -6.37
CA PRO A 468 -32.85 19.59 -6.56
C PRO A 468 -33.25 20.79 -5.68
N LYS A 469 -34.56 20.98 -5.47
CA LYS A 469 -35.09 22.05 -4.62
C LYS A 469 -34.69 21.91 -3.14
N SER A 470 -34.56 20.68 -2.63
CA SER A 470 -34.11 20.46 -1.25
C SER A 470 -32.64 20.88 -1.04
N TYR A 471 -31.79 20.64 -2.05
CA TYR A 471 -30.40 21.11 -2.02
C TYR A 471 -30.29 22.64 -2.08
N VAL A 472 -31.06 23.29 -2.96
CA VAL A 472 -31.10 24.77 -3.06
C VAL A 472 -31.62 25.40 -1.79
N SER A 473 -32.58 24.79 -1.07
CA SER A 473 -33.06 25.29 0.21
C SER A 473 -32.05 25.17 1.36
N ALA A 474 -31.15 24.20 1.28
CA ALA A 474 -30.08 23.95 2.26
C ALA A 474 -28.87 24.90 2.08
N LEU A 475 -28.77 25.65 0.97
CA LEU A 475 -27.68 26.61 0.78
C LEU A 475 -27.74 27.76 1.78
N PRO A 476 -26.59 28.24 2.32
CA PRO A 476 -26.53 29.35 3.26
C PRO A 476 -26.87 30.67 2.54
N LYS A 477 -28.04 31.23 2.87
CA LYS A 477 -28.56 32.44 2.20
C LYS A 477 -28.27 33.73 2.99
N SER A 478 -27.92 33.64 4.27
CA SER A 478 -27.63 34.81 5.10
C SER A 478 -26.31 35.48 4.73
N VAL A 479 -26.24 36.81 4.80
CA VAL A 479 -25.04 37.60 4.52
C VAL A 479 -23.89 37.15 5.44
N ASN A 480 -24.15 37.03 6.73
CA ASN A 480 -23.14 36.60 7.71
C ASN A 480 -22.55 35.21 7.40
N ALA A 481 -23.38 34.27 6.91
CA ALA A 481 -22.87 32.94 6.52
C ALA A 481 -21.98 33.01 5.26
N LYS A 482 -22.35 33.87 4.30
CA LYS A 482 -21.50 34.07 3.11
C LYS A 482 -20.16 34.71 3.45
N ASP A 483 -20.15 35.69 4.34
CA ASP A 483 -18.94 36.38 4.82
C ASP A 483 -18.05 35.42 5.60
N SER A 484 -18.63 34.56 6.44
CA SER A 484 -17.88 33.52 7.17
C SER A 484 -17.23 32.50 6.22
N ILE A 485 -17.94 32.09 5.15
CA ILE A 485 -17.40 31.18 4.14
C ILE A 485 -16.28 31.86 3.37
N LYS A 486 -16.45 33.15 2.99
CA LYS A 486 -15.42 33.93 2.30
C LYS A 486 -14.15 34.10 3.15
N SER A 487 -14.31 34.41 4.44
CA SER A 487 -13.19 34.51 5.39
C SER A 487 -12.46 33.18 5.57
N LEU A 488 -13.20 32.06 5.71
CA LEU A 488 -12.63 30.72 5.81
C LEU A 488 -11.83 30.36 4.54
N ASN A 489 -12.38 30.68 3.37
CA ASN A 489 -11.73 30.46 2.09
C ASN A 489 -10.41 31.25 1.96
N GLN A 490 -10.46 32.54 2.25
CA GLN A 490 -9.29 33.45 2.17
C GLN A 490 -8.19 33.04 3.15
N ASN A 491 -8.55 32.66 4.38
CA ASN A 491 -7.60 32.12 5.34
C ASN A 491 -6.96 30.81 4.85
N ALA A 492 -7.76 29.91 4.26
CA ALA A 492 -7.25 28.64 3.72
C ALA A 492 -6.25 28.89 2.56
N TYR A 493 -6.52 29.83 1.67
CA TYR A 493 -5.58 30.21 0.62
C TYR A 493 -4.26 30.77 1.18
N LEU A 494 -4.33 31.64 2.21
CA LEU A 494 -3.14 32.18 2.86
C LEU A 494 -2.29 31.09 3.49
N GLN A 495 -2.90 30.27 4.35
CA GLN A 495 -2.21 29.19 5.07
C GLN A 495 -1.58 28.19 4.09
N LEU A 496 -2.32 27.82 3.05
CA LEU A 496 -1.82 26.90 2.03
C LEU A 496 -0.64 27.49 1.25
N GLY A 497 -0.71 28.79 0.89
CA GLY A 497 0.39 29.50 0.25
C GLY A 497 1.65 29.54 1.12
N MET A 498 1.48 29.73 2.43
CA MET A 498 2.58 29.68 3.41
C MET A 498 3.16 28.26 3.56
N ILE A 499 2.32 27.25 3.67
CA ILE A 499 2.77 25.85 3.78
C ILE A 499 3.57 25.43 2.54
N TYR A 500 3.09 25.78 1.33
CA TYR A 500 3.84 25.48 0.11
C TYR A 500 5.19 26.18 0.06
N LYS A 501 5.26 27.42 0.54
CA LYS A 501 6.52 28.18 0.61
C LYS A 501 7.48 27.57 1.65
N GLU A 502 7.02 27.34 2.88
CA GLU A 502 7.90 27.05 4.03
C GLU A 502 8.18 25.55 4.21
N LYS A 503 7.15 24.68 4.10
CA LYS A 503 7.30 23.23 4.34
C LYS A 503 7.68 22.44 3.07
N PHE A 504 7.16 22.85 1.91
CA PHE A 504 7.38 22.11 0.66
C PHE A 504 8.42 22.76 -0.26
N ALA A 505 8.80 24.00 -0.01
CA ALA A 505 9.63 24.82 -0.90
C ALA A 505 9.11 24.85 -2.36
N ASP A 506 7.79 24.66 -2.55
CA ASP A 506 7.12 24.70 -3.84
C ASP A 506 6.67 26.13 -4.15
N PHE A 507 7.63 26.98 -4.54
CA PHE A 507 7.37 28.39 -4.84
C PHE A 507 6.36 28.63 -5.97
N PRO A 508 6.31 27.82 -7.05
CA PRO A 508 5.28 27.92 -8.08
C PRO A 508 3.86 27.76 -7.54
N LEU A 509 3.59 26.74 -6.73
CA LEU A 509 2.28 26.52 -6.11
C LEU A 509 1.96 27.59 -5.07
N ALA A 510 2.93 27.98 -4.24
CA ALA A 510 2.77 29.07 -3.27
C ALA A 510 2.34 30.38 -3.97
N ARG A 511 3.06 30.77 -5.04
CA ARG A 511 2.71 31.95 -5.85
C ARG A 511 1.30 31.85 -6.44
N LYS A 512 0.93 30.68 -6.97
CA LYS A 512 -0.40 30.44 -7.54
C LYS A 512 -1.50 30.66 -6.50
N ARG A 513 -1.34 30.11 -5.29
CA ARG A 513 -2.33 30.23 -4.22
C ARG A 513 -2.44 31.65 -3.66
N LEU A 514 -1.31 32.31 -3.42
CA LEU A 514 -1.31 33.67 -2.92
C LEU A 514 -1.82 34.72 -3.95
N ASN A 515 -1.54 34.52 -5.24
CA ASN A 515 -2.14 35.38 -6.27
C ASN A 515 -3.66 35.18 -6.36
N ALA A 516 -4.13 33.90 -6.36
CA ALA A 516 -5.56 33.62 -6.34
C ALA A 516 -6.26 34.22 -5.09
N LEU A 517 -5.57 34.26 -3.96
CA LEU A 517 -6.07 34.96 -2.76
C LEU A 517 -6.26 36.44 -3.00
N LEU A 518 -5.30 37.13 -3.61
CA LEU A 518 -5.39 38.57 -3.90
C LEU A 518 -6.52 38.87 -4.88
N ASP A 519 -6.78 37.99 -5.86
CA ASP A 519 -7.92 38.12 -6.78
C ASP A 519 -9.28 38.10 -6.07
N LEU A 520 -9.35 37.45 -4.90
CA LEU A 520 -10.56 37.38 -4.06
C LEU A 520 -10.78 38.65 -3.20
N THR A 521 -9.95 39.66 -3.35
CA THR A 521 -10.02 40.93 -2.57
C THR A 521 -10.15 40.66 -1.05
N PRO A 522 -9.09 40.08 -0.43
CA PRO A 522 -9.10 39.76 0.98
C PRO A 522 -9.06 41.02 1.87
N PRO A 523 -9.39 40.92 3.18
CA PRO A 523 -9.18 41.95 4.16
C PRO A 523 -7.69 42.40 4.19
N GLU A 524 -7.45 43.66 4.61
CA GLU A 524 -6.13 44.26 4.64
C GLU A 524 -5.07 43.40 5.32
N GLU A 525 -5.38 42.84 6.49
CA GLU A 525 -4.47 41.99 7.27
C GLU A 525 -3.98 40.77 6.49
N ILE A 526 -4.84 40.17 5.67
CA ILE A 526 -4.53 38.99 4.84
C ILE A 526 -3.83 39.41 3.56
N ALA A 527 -4.27 40.53 2.93
CA ALA A 527 -3.68 41.05 1.72
C ALA A 527 -2.20 41.42 1.88
N VAL A 528 -1.89 42.08 2.98
CA VAL A 528 -0.53 42.53 3.31
C VAL A 528 0.42 41.35 3.50
N GLN A 529 -0.02 40.31 4.19
CA GLN A 529 0.78 39.08 4.36
C GLN A 529 1.04 38.40 3.02
N ALA A 530 0.00 38.23 2.19
CA ALA A 530 0.14 37.61 0.88
C ALA A 530 1.10 38.40 -0.03
N LEU A 531 0.98 39.72 -0.09
CA LEU A 531 1.86 40.61 -0.87
C LEU A 531 3.32 40.54 -0.39
N TYR A 532 3.53 40.55 0.93
CA TYR A 532 4.87 40.40 1.50
C TYR A 532 5.53 39.06 1.14
N HIS A 533 4.80 37.97 1.28
CA HIS A 533 5.33 36.66 0.92
C HIS A 533 5.58 36.51 -0.59
N LEU A 534 4.71 37.10 -1.44
CA LEU A 534 4.93 37.16 -2.89
C LEU A 534 6.15 37.99 -3.24
N TYR A 535 6.32 39.16 -2.60
CA TYR A 535 7.52 40.00 -2.77
C TYR A 535 8.79 39.21 -2.49
N ARG A 536 8.87 38.56 -1.32
CA ARG A 536 10.05 37.78 -0.92
C ARG A 536 10.35 36.58 -1.85
N MET A 537 9.32 35.87 -2.32
CA MET A 537 9.50 34.75 -3.26
C MET A 537 9.89 35.16 -4.67
N ASN A 538 9.47 36.36 -5.09
CA ASN A 538 9.76 36.89 -6.43
C ASN A 538 11.07 37.66 -6.52
N GLU A 539 11.70 37.98 -5.39
CA GLU A 539 12.88 38.86 -5.31
C GLU A 539 14.05 38.37 -6.17
N THR A 540 14.27 37.05 -6.24
CA THR A 540 15.35 36.45 -7.00
C THR A 540 14.95 35.99 -8.42
N GLU A 541 13.77 35.42 -8.60
CA GLU A 541 13.35 34.81 -9.87
C GLU A 541 12.57 35.78 -10.79
N PHE A 542 11.77 36.69 -10.20
CA PHE A 542 10.88 37.58 -10.93
C PHE A 542 10.94 39.02 -10.37
N PRO A 543 12.08 39.73 -10.53
CA PRO A 543 12.31 41.03 -9.89
C PRO A 543 11.30 42.12 -10.27
N GLU A 544 10.74 42.08 -11.48
CA GLU A 544 9.68 43.01 -11.91
C GLU A 544 8.39 42.82 -11.11
N ARG A 545 7.98 41.56 -10.88
CA ARG A 545 6.81 41.26 -10.05
C ARG A 545 7.06 41.54 -8.58
N ALA A 546 8.28 41.34 -8.11
CA ALA A 546 8.68 41.73 -6.77
C ALA A 546 8.55 43.26 -6.59
N ALA A 547 9.03 44.05 -7.55
CA ALA A 547 8.91 45.51 -7.53
C ALA A 547 7.44 45.97 -7.53
N GLN A 548 6.57 45.30 -8.31
CA GLN A 548 5.12 45.60 -8.30
C GLN A 548 4.49 45.31 -6.93
N ASN A 549 4.75 44.14 -6.35
CA ASN A 549 4.22 43.76 -5.03
C ASN A 549 4.72 44.72 -3.94
N ARG A 550 6.02 45.13 -4.03
CA ARG A 550 6.60 46.14 -3.14
C ARG A 550 5.92 47.49 -3.29
N ALA A 551 5.67 47.95 -4.51
CA ALA A 551 5.00 49.21 -4.75
C ALA A 551 3.59 49.24 -4.17
N ILE A 552 2.80 48.16 -4.39
CA ILE A 552 1.45 48.02 -3.83
C ILE A 552 1.49 48.09 -2.30
N LEU A 553 2.45 47.41 -1.66
CA LEU A 553 2.60 47.42 -0.20
C LEU A 553 2.93 48.81 0.34
N LEU A 554 3.83 49.54 -0.31
CA LEU A 554 4.27 50.84 0.15
C LEU A 554 3.25 51.95 -0.14
N GLU A 555 2.50 51.86 -1.24
CA GLU A 555 1.50 52.86 -1.64
C GLU A 555 0.17 52.68 -0.89
N ASN A 556 -0.33 51.46 -0.78
CA ASN A 556 -1.66 51.19 -0.25
C ASN A 556 -1.67 50.81 1.25
N TYR A 557 -0.53 50.37 1.78
CA TYR A 557 -0.44 49.75 3.13
C TYR A 557 0.78 50.26 3.90
N SER A 558 1.13 51.57 3.71
CA SER A 558 2.33 52.20 4.29
C SER A 558 2.44 52.07 5.81
N ASP A 559 1.30 52.06 6.52
CA ASP A 559 1.23 52.04 7.98
C ASP A 559 1.36 50.65 8.57
N THR A 560 1.51 49.66 7.73
CA THR A 560 1.62 48.25 8.20
C THR A 560 3.05 47.86 8.56
N PRO A 561 3.24 46.99 9.55
CA PRO A 561 4.57 46.50 9.94
C PRO A 561 5.40 45.92 8.79
N PHE A 562 4.75 45.29 7.82
CA PHE A 562 5.41 44.68 6.66
C PHE A 562 5.92 45.75 5.66
N ALA A 563 5.17 46.84 5.47
CA ALA A 563 5.62 47.95 4.64
C ALA A 563 6.80 48.67 5.28
N MET A 564 6.76 48.90 6.59
CA MET A 564 7.87 49.50 7.35
C MET A 564 9.13 48.65 7.29
N LEU A 565 9.00 47.31 7.41
CA LEU A 565 10.12 46.37 7.29
C LEU A 565 10.78 46.42 5.90
N ILE A 566 10.01 46.69 4.83
CA ILE A 566 10.51 46.77 3.47
C ILE A 566 11.12 48.17 3.16
N SER A 567 10.58 49.25 3.76
CA SER A 567 11.05 50.60 3.50
C SER A 567 12.37 50.90 4.19
N ASP A 568 12.57 50.45 5.42
CA ASP A 568 13.77 50.71 6.22
C ASP A 568 14.22 49.48 7.01
N PRO A 569 14.88 48.50 6.34
CA PRO A 569 15.29 47.25 6.98
C PRO A 569 16.34 47.44 8.10
N GLU A 570 17.14 48.50 8.05
CA GLU A 570 18.24 48.71 9.01
C GLU A 570 17.82 49.50 10.26
N ASN A 571 16.87 50.40 10.13
CA ASN A 571 16.41 51.23 11.25
C ASN A 571 15.08 50.78 11.84
N TYR A 572 14.43 49.81 11.24
CA TYR A 572 13.23 49.20 11.81
C TYR A 572 13.60 48.42 13.05
N ASP A 573 13.82 49.18 14.13
CA ASP A 573 13.98 48.62 15.45
C ASP A 573 12.65 48.01 15.87
N ALA A 574 12.58 46.71 15.69
CA ALA A 574 11.42 45.92 15.93
C ALA A 574 11.00 45.87 17.42
N SER A 575 10.98 47.02 18.09
CA SER A 575 10.38 47.17 19.40
C SER A 575 8.87 46.92 19.38
N GLY A 576 8.30 46.66 18.22
CA GLY A 576 6.89 46.34 17.99
C GLY A 576 6.57 45.16 17.07
N VAL A 577 7.52 44.70 16.22
CA VAL A 577 7.29 43.52 15.36
C VAL A 577 8.13 42.36 15.81
N ILE A 578 7.46 41.37 16.33
CA ILE A 578 8.04 40.13 16.84
C ILE A 578 8.32 39.21 15.65
N THR A 579 9.55 39.26 15.08
CA THR A 579 9.94 38.26 14.04
C THR A 579 10.19 36.90 14.67
N PRO A 580 9.90 35.79 13.96
CA PRO A 580 10.18 34.43 14.46
C PRO A 580 11.62 34.22 14.92
N GLU A 581 12.61 34.86 14.26
CA GLU A 581 14.03 34.80 14.60
C GLU A 581 14.34 35.48 15.95
N LYS A 582 13.73 36.63 16.22
CA LYS A 582 13.88 37.31 17.51
C LYS A 582 13.21 36.57 18.65
N LEU A 583 12.02 36.02 18.39
CA LEU A 583 11.33 35.16 19.36
C LEU A 583 12.20 33.95 19.71
N TYR A 584 12.74 33.27 18.69
CA TYR A 584 13.67 32.17 18.89
C TYR A 584 14.91 32.59 19.68
N ALA A 585 15.55 33.73 19.34
CA ALA A 585 16.72 34.24 20.05
C ALA A 585 16.43 34.56 21.51
N ASN A 586 15.27 35.13 21.83
CA ASN A 586 14.84 35.39 23.21
C ASN A 586 14.69 34.08 23.99
N VAL A 587 14.00 33.09 23.43
CA VAL A 587 13.78 31.80 24.07
C VAL A 587 15.10 31.03 24.22
N LEU A 588 15.98 31.08 23.23
CA LEU A 588 17.32 30.50 23.29
C LEU A 588 18.14 31.11 24.44
N SER A 589 18.08 32.43 24.60
CA SER A 589 18.75 33.13 25.73
C SER A 589 18.24 32.65 27.11
N LEU A 590 16.92 32.39 27.23
CA LEU A 590 16.36 31.82 28.45
C LEU A 590 16.81 30.37 28.66
N PHE A 591 16.96 29.58 27.60
CA PHE A 591 17.47 28.23 27.66
C PHE A 591 18.94 28.20 28.09
N GLU A 592 19.79 29.11 27.57
CA GLU A 592 21.19 29.26 27.98
C GLU A 592 21.34 29.69 29.47
N LYS A 593 20.40 30.49 29.95
CA LYS A 593 20.29 30.87 31.35
C LYS A 593 19.73 29.74 32.26
N GLN A 594 19.41 28.57 31.67
CA GLN A 594 18.84 27.39 32.34
C GLN A 594 17.46 27.64 32.99
N GLU A 595 16.71 28.64 32.52
CA GLU A 595 15.35 28.95 32.99
C GLU A 595 14.29 28.08 32.31
N PHE A 596 14.48 26.79 32.29
CA PHE A 596 13.76 25.83 31.48
C PHE A 596 12.20 25.88 31.59
N LYS A 597 11.67 26.21 32.77
CA LYS A 597 10.23 26.37 32.94
C LYS A 597 9.68 27.57 32.18
N LYS A 598 10.40 28.70 32.20
CA LYS A 598 10.03 29.90 31.45
C LYS A 598 10.16 29.65 29.94
N VAL A 599 11.17 28.90 29.54
CA VAL A 599 11.36 28.49 28.13
C VAL A 599 10.12 27.79 27.60
N LEU A 600 9.54 26.81 28.33
CA LEU A 600 8.33 26.12 27.86
C LEU A 600 7.13 27.06 27.77
N THR A 601 6.93 27.92 28.77
CA THR A 601 5.82 28.87 28.76
C THR A 601 5.93 29.86 27.59
N GLU A 602 7.13 30.36 27.30
CA GLU A 602 7.37 31.27 26.17
C GLU A 602 7.23 30.54 24.82
N ILE A 603 7.70 29.29 24.72
CA ILE A 603 7.53 28.48 23.49
C ILE A 603 6.04 28.29 23.20
N GLU A 604 5.22 27.94 24.19
CA GLU A 604 3.75 27.78 24.00
C GLU A 604 3.09 29.06 23.50
N ALA A 605 3.55 30.22 23.98
CA ALA A 605 3.04 31.52 23.55
C ALA A 605 3.45 31.86 22.10
N ILE A 606 4.64 31.45 21.67
CA ILE A 606 5.17 31.80 20.34
C ILE A 606 4.89 30.75 19.26
N GLU A 607 4.56 29.51 19.61
CA GLU A 607 4.27 28.44 18.66
C GLU A 607 3.20 28.85 17.63
N VAL A 608 2.15 29.54 18.09
CA VAL A 608 1.06 30.01 17.21
C VAL A 608 1.56 31.05 16.20
N VAL A 609 2.47 31.92 16.63
CA VAL A 609 3.01 33.04 15.81
C VAL A 609 4.10 32.55 14.85
N THR A 610 4.84 31.51 15.23
CA THR A 610 5.98 30.96 14.49
C THR A 610 5.62 29.76 13.62
N SER A 611 4.39 29.27 13.70
CA SER A 611 3.90 28.16 12.87
C SER A 611 4.02 28.51 11.39
N GLY A 612 4.61 27.59 10.60
CA GLY A 612 4.90 27.78 9.17
C GLY A 612 6.17 28.58 8.87
N SER A 613 6.90 29.08 9.88
CA SER A 613 8.17 29.78 9.67
C SER A 613 9.37 28.82 9.61
N GLN A 614 10.49 29.28 9.04
CA GLN A 614 11.76 28.52 9.06
C GLN A 614 12.30 28.29 10.50
N MET A 615 11.78 29.00 11.48
CA MET A 615 12.16 28.83 12.88
C MET A 615 11.34 27.77 13.60
N GLU A 616 10.22 27.34 13.04
CA GLU A 616 9.36 26.34 13.67
C GLU A 616 10.10 25.03 14.01
N PRO A 617 10.90 24.42 13.10
CA PRO A 617 11.68 23.20 13.44
C PRO A 617 12.70 23.46 14.56
N LYS A 618 13.34 24.65 14.56
CA LYS A 618 14.31 25.01 15.58
C LYS A 618 13.68 25.23 16.96
N ILE A 619 12.49 25.82 16.97
CA ILE A 619 11.70 26.02 18.20
C ILE A 619 11.21 24.65 18.73
N ALA A 620 10.72 23.79 17.86
CA ALA A 620 10.32 22.43 18.23
C ALA A 620 11.48 21.60 18.79
N LEU A 621 12.68 21.72 18.21
CA LEU A 621 13.88 21.09 18.70
C LEU A 621 14.29 21.65 20.07
N LEU A 622 14.23 22.96 20.24
CA LEU A 622 14.52 23.64 21.52
C LEU A 622 13.52 23.22 22.61
N LYS A 623 12.25 23.05 22.26
CA LYS A 623 11.20 22.49 23.14
C LYS A 623 11.55 21.09 23.59
N ALA A 624 11.93 20.22 22.65
CA ALA A 624 12.32 18.84 22.95
C ALA A 624 13.53 18.79 23.91
N HIS A 625 14.56 19.61 23.69
CA HIS A 625 15.72 19.72 24.57
C HIS A 625 15.32 20.24 25.97
N THR A 626 14.41 21.20 26.03
CA THR A 626 13.91 21.75 27.30
C THR A 626 13.12 20.71 28.09
N GLN A 627 12.24 19.97 27.42
CA GLN A 627 11.51 18.86 28.04
C GLN A 627 12.46 17.78 28.57
N GLY A 628 13.51 17.47 27.84
CA GLY A 628 14.55 16.53 28.29
C GLY A 628 15.26 16.98 29.55
N ARG A 629 15.54 18.29 29.68
CA ARG A 629 16.16 18.88 30.87
C ARG A 629 15.24 18.90 32.09
N LEU A 630 13.94 19.07 31.87
CA LEU A 630 12.97 19.14 32.97
C LEU A 630 12.43 17.77 33.41
N TYR A 631 12.15 16.88 32.44
CA TYR A 631 11.38 15.65 32.69
C TYR A 631 12.20 14.37 32.44
N GLY A 632 13.46 14.50 32.00
CA GLY A 632 14.36 13.37 31.82
C GLY A 632 14.39 12.76 30.42
N VAL A 633 15.15 11.65 30.30
CA VAL A 633 15.53 11.07 29.00
C VAL A 633 14.35 10.51 28.20
N ASP A 634 13.35 9.97 28.88
CA ASP A 634 12.19 9.38 28.19
C ASP A 634 11.29 10.44 27.57
N ALA A 635 11.08 11.57 28.26
CA ALA A 635 10.38 12.72 27.72
C ALA A 635 11.16 13.33 26.53
N TRP A 636 12.48 13.42 26.63
CA TRP A 636 13.34 13.87 25.55
C TRP A 636 13.23 13.00 24.31
N LYS A 637 13.31 11.67 24.45
CA LYS A 637 13.17 10.73 23.34
C LYS A 637 11.80 10.83 22.66
N SER A 638 10.74 10.99 23.45
CA SER A 638 9.37 11.14 22.92
C SER A 638 9.25 12.43 22.11
N ALA A 639 9.72 13.55 22.64
CA ALA A 639 9.69 14.84 21.98
C ALA A 639 10.57 14.90 20.72
N LEU A 640 11.75 14.27 20.73
CA LEU A 640 12.59 14.17 19.52
C LEU A 640 11.93 13.35 18.40
N ARG A 641 11.22 12.27 18.75
CA ARG A 641 10.45 11.51 17.76
C ARG A 641 9.31 12.33 17.14
N GLU A 642 8.69 13.18 17.92
CA GLU A 642 7.69 14.11 17.44
C GLU A 642 8.29 15.14 16.47
N VAL A 643 9.43 15.72 16.79
CA VAL A 643 10.19 16.61 15.89
C VAL A 643 10.58 15.87 14.61
N GLU A 644 11.14 14.66 14.71
CA GLU A 644 11.50 13.83 13.56
C GLU A 644 10.29 13.53 12.67
N SER A 645 9.13 13.24 13.27
CA SER A 645 7.91 12.93 12.51
C SER A 645 7.34 14.15 11.80
N ASN A 646 7.39 15.33 12.42
CA ASN A 646 6.79 16.54 11.89
C ASN A 646 7.69 17.27 10.88
N PHE A 647 9.01 17.17 11.04
CA PHE A 647 10.00 17.92 10.25
C PHE A 647 11.02 17.05 9.52
N SER A 648 10.66 15.82 9.15
CA SER A 648 11.54 14.85 8.49
C SER A 648 12.11 15.31 7.13
N ALA A 649 11.56 16.36 6.53
CA ALA A 649 12.02 16.93 5.27
C ALA A 649 13.01 18.10 5.45
N VAL A 650 13.23 18.57 6.67
CA VAL A 650 14.16 19.66 6.94
C VAL A 650 15.54 19.04 7.19
N ALA A 651 16.48 19.31 6.26
CA ALA A 651 17.85 18.89 6.40
C ALA A 651 18.55 19.73 7.48
N GLU A 652 18.62 19.20 8.71
CA GLU A 652 19.66 19.47 9.69
C GLU A 652 19.56 18.48 10.86
#